data_2da597766a9d4f9dab66f9e59264b326
#
_entry.id   2da597766a9d4f9dab66f9e59264b326
#
_cell.length_a   1.000
_cell.length_b   1.000
_cell.length_c   1.000
_cell.angle_alpha   90.00
_cell.angle_beta   90.00
_cell.angle_gamma   90.00
#
_symmetry.space_group_name_H-M   'P 1'
#
loop_
_entity.id
_entity.type
_entity.pdbx_description
1 polymer ?
#
loop_
_entity_poly.entity_id
_entity_poly.type
_entity_poly.pdbx_seq_one_letter_code
_entity_poly.pdbx_strand_id
1 'polypeptide(L)'
;MRPNVWHFYFLLAAMIVAACFTAGPSAFSRPQQGLVDQLKEKLSKTGVFFRADAPRSLRNPGDVHLPIFVEIINGVEQEAHTTGSGVSNFVKRDPLKLQGVNIFVKPSGIRHQFTTEPLLLDTSQEFSFDARVGGQPLVIQDRFKKTLEVPREAVRSYLASHFLGGPFTSVDFWVSIRVVDWPEQDFYLRVKLNAPPLPQIPNWYRGDIHYHSGYTDNPAERGYPLDVTKQAAIQAGMDWLLLTDHSTDLSPDRYKEELDDVKKLRDGRLMLIRGEEVTLASGTDAAVITVHMVAAPSPDDPDKGFPELQNADNTVIITGDGSVSYPAMPLKDALARITAAGGFAYAAHPFDPISPVMRGGKWDLDVDFLAPGGKQLQAGLAGLEPWNRATMSTADDMRDPFCIRPHEDASACFQHDPSLDQYIRLEQGIKEGWQPLLQRGLAPRSDGTDAPLFKTFLAAGSDAHGDLNFEASMDVTDFLGKLSRGLNGYAEDNALGRISTVVYAPAGVGPRGENVLRALREGRTVGSNGPILIAGFDRNSNGSLDDPEDVGVGQEISCPLKSLPPLQLRWVSSEEFGPLQSIKLIVGTSTGELPPVEVPVPSAKALASEGLVPLDLRQILKEGSQNWIYIRLVASTRNSANDEFRCYTNPIWIKVTGE
;
A
#
# COMPACT_ATOMS: atom_id res chain seq x y z
N MET A 1 38.15 -2.19 26.52
CA MET A 1 37.22 -3.21 26.03
C MET A 1 35.80 -2.79 26.42
N ARG A 2 35.02 -2.27 25.50
CA ARG A 2 33.61 -1.96 25.74
C ARG A 2 32.82 -3.26 25.58
N PRO A 3 31.92 -3.63 26.49
CA PRO A 3 31.11 -4.84 26.34
C PRO A 3 30.25 -4.69 25.09
N ASN A 4 30.24 -5.72 24.27
CA ASN A 4 29.49 -5.80 23.02
C ASN A 4 28.00 -5.52 23.28
N VAL A 5 27.53 -4.37 22.85
CA VAL A 5 26.13 -3.97 22.85
C VAL A 5 25.27 -5.05 22.16
N TRP A 6 25.79 -5.70 21.16
CA TRP A 6 25.17 -6.83 20.45
C TRP A 6 24.85 -8.04 21.33
N HIS A 7 25.68 -8.36 22.33
CA HIS A 7 25.36 -9.46 23.26
C HIS A 7 24.17 -9.17 24.16
N PHE A 8 23.97 -7.89 24.50
CA PHE A 8 22.82 -7.48 25.30
C PHE A 8 21.52 -7.55 24.51
N TYR A 9 21.53 -7.14 23.23
CA TYR A 9 20.36 -7.24 22.35
C TYR A 9 20.02 -8.68 22.00
N PHE A 10 21.03 -9.54 21.80
CA PHE A 10 20.82 -10.97 21.55
C PHE A 10 20.22 -11.69 22.77
N LEU A 11 20.69 -11.36 23.98
CA LEU A 11 20.13 -11.90 25.23
C LEU A 11 18.69 -11.40 25.47
N LEU A 12 18.41 -10.15 25.16
CA LEU A 12 17.07 -9.57 25.31
C LEU A 12 16.10 -10.17 24.28
N ALA A 13 16.53 -10.35 23.04
CA ALA A 13 15.75 -11.05 22.01
C ALA A 13 15.50 -12.51 22.37
N ALA A 14 16.52 -13.21 22.87
CA ALA A 14 16.40 -14.59 23.33
C ALA A 14 15.45 -14.72 24.54
N MET A 15 15.43 -13.75 25.45
CA MET A 15 14.48 -13.73 26.57
C MET A 15 13.04 -13.47 26.11
N ILE A 16 12.83 -12.58 25.14
CA ILE A 16 11.50 -12.32 24.55
C ILE A 16 11.02 -13.57 23.82
N VAL A 17 11.88 -14.19 23.01
CA VAL A 17 11.59 -15.44 22.29
C VAL A 17 11.30 -16.58 23.27
N ALA A 18 12.11 -16.74 24.33
CA ALA A 18 11.87 -17.78 25.36
C ALA A 18 10.56 -17.53 26.11
N ALA A 19 10.21 -16.28 26.42
CA ALA A 19 8.93 -15.93 27.01
C ALA A 19 7.75 -16.23 26.07
N CYS A 20 7.93 -16.06 24.75
CA CYS A 20 6.92 -16.39 23.75
C CYS A 20 6.65 -17.90 23.62
N PHE A 21 7.68 -18.75 23.77
CA PHE A 21 7.53 -20.19 23.63
C PHE A 21 7.06 -20.92 24.90
N THR A 22 7.21 -20.31 26.08
CA THR A 22 6.83 -20.94 27.35
C THR A 22 5.43 -20.56 27.85
N ALA A 23 4.82 -19.54 27.27
CA ALA A 23 3.51 -19.05 27.68
C ALA A 23 2.45 -19.43 26.62
N GLY A 24 1.43 -20.20 27.02
CA GLY A 24 0.26 -20.47 26.19
C GLY A 24 -0.51 -19.19 25.82
N PRO A 25 -1.42 -19.22 24.83
CA PRO A 25 -2.09 -18.03 24.28
C PRO A 25 -2.81 -17.13 25.27
N SER A 26 -3.11 -17.61 26.46
CA SER A 26 -3.76 -16.85 27.52
C SER A 26 -2.83 -16.07 28.46
N ALA A 27 -1.51 -16.25 28.34
CA ALA A 27 -0.52 -15.63 29.22
C ALA A 27 0.07 -14.31 28.68
N PHE A 28 -0.36 -13.88 27.48
CA PHE A 28 0.13 -12.67 26.82
C PHE A 28 -0.56 -11.38 27.28
N SER A 29 -1.14 -11.37 28.50
CA SER A 29 -1.76 -10.18 29.06
C SER A 29 -0.75 -9.28 29.78
N ARG A 30 -0.82 -7.98 29.46
CA ARG A 30 -0.30 -6.78 30.18
C ARG A 30 1.20 -6.61 30.49
N PRO A 31 2.02 -7.58 30.96
CA PRO A 31 3.44 -7.29 31.25
C PRO A 31 4.30 -7.06 29.99
N GLN A 32 3.87 -7.55 28.84
CA GLN A 32 4.65 -7.47 27.60
C GLN A 32 4.48 -6.13 26.88
N GLN A 33 3.31 -5.50 27.00
CA GLN A 33 3.10 -4.16 26.46
C GLN A 33 4.08 -3.17 27.10
N GLY A 34 4.21 -3.17 28.42
CA GLY A 34 5.17 -2.33 29.12
C GLY A 34 6.64 -2.57 28.74
N LEU A 35 6.99 -3.80 28.32
CA LEU A 35 8.33 -4.11 27.84
C LEU A 35 8.56 -3.58 26.41
N VAL A 36 7.57 -3.69 25.53
CA VAL A 36 7.59 -3.11 24.18
C VAL A 36 7.70 -1.59 24.26
N ASP A 37 6.95 -0.96 25.15
CA ASP A 37 6.97 0.50 25.33
C ASP A 37 8.29 0.99 25.95
N GLN A 38 8.86 0.23 26.91
CA GLN A 38 10.20 0.49 27.43
C GLN A 38 11.28 0.29 26.35
N LEU A 39 11.09 -0.66 25.44
CA LEU A 39 11.98 -0.87 24.30
C LEU A 39 11.83 0.26 23.29
N LYS A 40 10.61 0.67 22.94
CA LYS A 40 10.34 1.84 22.10
C LYS A 40 10.97 3.10 22.71
N GLU A 41 10.74 3.36 24.00
CA GLU A 41 11.35 4.49 24.70
C GLU A 41 12.88 4.42 24.70
N LYS A 42 13.46 3.25 24.88
CA LYS A 42 14.91 3.07 24.91
C LYS A 42 15.54 3.15 23.51
N LEU A 43 14.85 2.66 22.50
CA LEU A 43 15.25 2.74 21.09
C LEU A 43 15.05 4.17 20.56
N SER A 44 13.97 4.84 20.93
CA SER A 44 13.77 6.26 20.61
C SER A 44 14.87 7.15 21.21
N LYS A 45 15.50 6.74 22.29
CA LYS A 45 16.65 7.43 22.92
C LYS A 45 17.98 7.23 22.15
N THR A 46 18.11 6.25 21.24
CA THR A 46 19.32 6.11 20.41
C THR A 46 19.40 7.13 19.29
N GLY A 47 18.31 7.57 18.77
CA GLY A 47 18.05 8.84 18.09
C GLY A 47 18.87 9.17 16.85
N VAL A 48 19.44 8.19 16.16
CA VAL A 48 19.99 8.39 14.83
C VAL A 48 19.36 7.37 13.89
N PHE A 49 18.83 7.86 12.81
CA PHE A 49 18.17 7.06 11.80
C PHE A 49 18.84 7.19 10.45
N PHE A 50 19.02 6.06 9.78
CA PHE A 50 19.59 5.99 8.45
C PHE A 50 18.66 5.22 7.55
N ARG A 51 18.43 5.70 6.34
CA ARG A 51 17.79 4.92 5.28
C ARG A 51 18.35 5.25 3.90
N ALA A 52 18.31 4.26 3.03
CA ALA A 52 18.47 4.43 1.61
C ALA A 52 17.42 3.61 0.89
N ASP A 53 16.83 4.17 -0.16
CA ASP A 53 15.78 3.52 -0.93
C ASP A 53 15.80 3.99 -2.39
N ALA A 54 15.08 3.25 -3.25
CA ALA A 54 14.95 3.56 -4.67
C ALA A 54 13.66 2.96 -5.23
N PRO A 55 13.09 3.52 -6.30
CA PRO A 55 11.98 2.89 -6.99
C PRO A 55 12.35 1.48 -7.45
N ARG A 56 11.48 0.51 -7.18
CA ARG A 56 11.70 -0.90 -7.55
C ARG A 56 11.82 -1.12 -9.06
N SER A 57 11.20 -0.25 -9.85
CA SER A 57 11.14 -0.37 -11.31
C SER A 57 11.23 0.98 -11.97
N LEU A 58 12.06 1.09 -13.00
CA LEU A 58 12.11 2.23 -13.90
C LEU A 58 11.29 1.92 -15.14
N ARG A 59 10.07 2.44 -15.21
CA ARG A 59 9.11 2.13 -16.27
C ARG A 59 9.05 3.15 -17.38
N ASN A 60 9.53 4.36 -17.11
CA ASN A 60 9.58 5.38 -18.14
C ASN A 60 10.89 5.26 -18.95
N PRO A 61 10.82 4.99 -20.27
CA PRO A 61 12.00 4.90 -21.12
C PRO A 61 12.84 6.18 -21.19
N GLY A 62 12.19 7.33 -20.95
CA GLY A 62 12.84 8.64 -20.95
C GLY A 62 13.67 8.95 -19.69
N ASP A 63 13.53 8.17 -18.64
CA ASP A 63 14.28 8.37 -17.40
C ASP A 63 15.72 7.89 -17.59
N VAL A 64 16.64 8.83 -17.65
CA VAL A 64 18.07 8.57 -17.84
C VAL A 64 18.81 8.28 -16.55
N HIS A 65 18.18 8.55 -15.40
CA HIS A 65 18.76 8.35 -14.08
C HIS A 65 17.85 7.47 -13.21
N LEU A 66 18.49 6.68 -12.33
CA LEU A 66 17.86 6.03 -11.20
C LEU A 66 18.05 6.92 -9.97
N PRO A 67 17.00 7.41 -9.33
CA PRO A 67 17.12 8.10 -8.06
C PRO A 67 17.34 7.08 -6.93
N ILE A 68 18.39 7.27 -6.16
CA ILE A 68 18.61 6.60 -4.87
C ILE A 68 18.47 7.65 -3.79
N PHE A 69 17.50 7.50 -2.93
CA PHE A 69 17.20 8.41 -1.84
C PHE A 69 17.97 8.01 -0.60
N VAL A 70 18.67 8.96 -0.02
CA VAL A 70 19.44 8.78 1.22
C VAL A 70 18.97 9.79 2.24
N GLU A 71 18.64 9.31 3.43
CA GLU A 71 18.27 10.16 4.54
C GLU A 71 18.97 9.75 5.83
N ILE A 72 19.37 10.75 6.61
CA ILE A 72 19.95 10.60 7.93
C ILE A 72 19.23 11.60 8.83
N ILE A 73 18.66 11.11 9.93
CA ILE A 73 18.04 11.95 10.95
C ILE A 73 18.86 11.85 12.22
N ASN A 74 19.33 12.97 12.72
CA ASN A 74 20.16 13.06 13.92
C ASN A 74 19.38 13.67 15.08
N GLY A 75 18.61 12.86 15.74
CA GLY A 75 17.82 13.25 16.88
C GLY A 75 16.47 12.55 16.89
N VAL A 76 15.83 12.55 18.03
CA VAL A 76 14.45 12.11 18.19
C VAL A 76 13.63 13.32 18.54
N GLU A 77 12.55 13.51 17.83
CA GLU A 77 11.51 14.41 18.27
C GLU A 77 10.93 13.82 19.56
N GLN A 78 11.33 14.34 20.70
CA GLN A 78 10.64 14.04 21.94
C GLN A 78 9.42 14.93 22.00
N GLU A 79 8.26 14.35 21.84
CA GLU A 79 7.03 15.02 22.23
C GLU A 79 7.14 15.39 23.70
N ALA A 80 7.24 16.69 23.95
CA ALA A 80 7.15 17.18 25.31
C ALA A 80 5.67 17.14 25.70
N HIS A 81 5.30 16.12 26.45
CA HIS A 81 4.03 16.07 27.16
C HIS A 81 3.99 17.17 28.22
N THR A 82 3.79 18.39 27.80
CA THR A 82 3.42 19.49 28.67
C THR A 82 2.12 20.08 28.21
N THR A 83 1.14 19.96 29.04
CA THR A 83 -0.17 20.57 28.95
C THR A 83 -0.13 21.95 28.25
N GLY A 84 -0.64 22.02 27.04
CA GLY A 84 -1.16 23.26 26.46
C GLY A 84 -0.25 24.10 25.58
N SER A 85 0.94 23.65 25.20
CA SER A 85 1.72 24.33 24.18
C SER A 85 2.48 23.29 23.34
N GLY A 86 2.05 23.13 22.08
CA GLY A 86 2.66 22.20 21.12
C GLY A 86 4.08 22.61 20.73
N VAL A 87 5.02 22.41 21.61
CA VAL A 87 6.45 22.55 21.36
C VAL A 87 7.04 21.16 21.36
N SER A 88 7.29 20.61 20.20
CA SER A 88 8.13 19.42 20.05
C SER A 88 9.55 19.78 20.52
N ASN A 89 10.00 19.17 21.61
CA ASN A 89 11.38 19.29 22.03
C ASN A 89 12.21 18.26 21.27
N PHE A 90 12.86 18.69 20.22
CA PHE A 90 13.87 17.90 19.54
C PHE A 90 15.07 17.71 20.50
N VAL A 91 15.34 16.48 20.91
CA VAL A 91 16.53 16.18 21.70
C VAL A 91 17.73 16.24 20.78
N LYS A 92 18.40 17.41 20.78
CA LYS A 92 19.64 17.60 20.02
C LYS A 92 20.70 16.63 20.51
N ARG A 93 21.31 15.96 19.54
CA ARG A 93 22.50 15.17 19.75
C ARG A 93 23.72 15.93 19.27
N ASP A 94 24.89 15.40 19.59
CA ASP A 94 26.12 15.85 18.97
C ASP A 94 26.02 15.70 17.46
N PRO A 95 26.46 16.71 16.69
CA PRO A 95 26.37 16.68 15.25
C PRO A 95 27.07 15.45 14.66
N LEU A 96 26.42 14.79 13.70
CA LEU A 96 27.03 13.71 12.95
C LEU A 96 27.97 14.24 11.88
N LYS A 97 28.98 13.48 11.54
CA LYS A 97 29.98 13.84 10.53
C LYS A 97 29.92 12.83 9.38
N LEU A 98 29.15 13.16 8.33
CA LEU A 98 29.00 12.32 7.15
C LEU A 98 30.27 12.41 6.28
N GLN A 99 30.91 11.28 6.02
CA GLN A 99 32.05 11.15 5.12
C GLN A 99 31.60 10.98 3.67
N GLY A 100 30.58 10.16 3.44
CA GLY A 100 30.07 9.90 2.11
C GLY A 100 29.05 8.75 2.09
N VAL A 101 28.51 8.54 0.88
CA VAL A 101 27.63 7.44 0.55
C VAL A 101 28.24 6.69 -0.62
N ASN A 102 28.53 5.42 -0.46
CA ASN A 102 29.04 4.56 -1.52
C ASN A 102 27.89 3.73 -2.10
N ILE A 103 27.87 3.59 -3.43
CA ILE A 103 26.88 2.80 -4.15
C ILE A 103 27.64 1.76 -4.97
N PHE A 104 27.37 0.50 -4.69
CA PHE A 104 27.90 -0.63 -5.44
C PHE A 104 26.76 -1.28 -6.23
N VAL A 105 27.08 -1.88 -7.37
CA VAL A 105 26.11 -2.51 -8.25
C VAL A 105 26.52 -3.93 -8.61
N LYS A 106 25.53 -4.82 -8.75
CA LYS A 106 25.71 -6.17 -9.24
C LYS A 106 24.47 -6.66 -9.97
N PRO A 107 24.57 -7.64 -10.90
CA PRO A 107 23.40 -8.26 -11.49
C PRO A 107 22.58 -8.99 -10.43
N SER A 108 21.26 -8.85 -10.48
CA SER A 108 20.37 -9.63 -9.60
C SER A 108 20.38 -11.11 -9.96
N GLY A 109 20.15 -11.96 -8.96
CA GLY A 109 20.04 -13.41 -9.16
C GLY A 109 21.37 -14.15 -9.31
N ILE A 110 22.52 -13.47 -9.36
CA ILE A 110 23.81 -14.12 -9.26
C ILE A 110 23.98 -14.55 -7.80
N ARG A 111 23.84 -15.85 -7.54
CA ARG A 111 24.21 -16.42 -6.25
C ARG A 111 25.68 -16.10 -5.99
N HIS A 112 25.92 -15.22 -5.03
CA HIS A 112 27.24 -15.16 -4.46
C HIS A 112 27.46 -16.45 -3.67
N GLN A 113 28.34 -17.30 -4.17
CA GLN A 113 29.23 -17.93 -3.23
C GLN A 113 30.08 -16.77 -2.69
N PHE A 114 29.67 -16.23 -1.56
CA PHE A 114 30.49 -15.30 -0.82
C PHE A 114 31.69 -16.09 -0.34
N THR A 115 32.75 -16.08 -1.14
CA THR A 115 34.09 -16.16 -0.58
C THR A 115 34.21 -14.98 0.37
N THR A 116 34.77 -15.18 1.51
CA THR A 116 34.87 -14.31 2.69
C THR A 116 35.41 -12.90 2.48
N GLU A 117 35.61 -12.48 1.25
CA GLU A 117 35.94 -11.12 0.87
C GLU A 117 34.82 -10.60 -0.06
N PRO A 118 34.19 -9.43 0.27
CA PRO A 118 33.37 -8.77 -0.70
C PRO A 118 34.22 -8.62 -1.97
N LEU A 119 33.70 -9.00 -3.13
CA LEU A 119 34.27 -8.62 -4.41
C LEU A 119 34.37 -7.10 -4.35
N LEU A 120 35.57 -6.58 -4.10
CA LEU A 120 35.90 -5.18 -4.27
C LEU A 120 35.62 -4.90 -5.73
N LEU A 121 34.42 -4.43 -5.99
CA LEU A 121 34.06 -3.87 -7.28
C LEU A 121 35.11 -2.77 -7.54
N ASP A 122 35.70 -2.78 -8.71
CA ASP A 122 36.69 -1.80 -9.10
C ASP A 122 36.17 -0.41 -8.75
N THR A 123 36.82 0.24 -7.78
CA THR A 123 36.45 1.53 -7.21
C THR A 123 36.37 2.65 -8.25
N SER A 124 36.80 2.41 -9.49
CA SER A 124 36.74 3.36 -10.60
C SER A 124 35.34 3.66 -11.10
N GLN A 125 34.29 2.91 -10.68
CA GLN A 125 32.89 3.11 -11.05
C GLN A 125 31.94 3.17 -9.84
N GLU A 126 32.42 3.63 -8.71
CA GLU A 126 31.57 4.02 -7.60
C GLU A 126 30.69 5.19 -8.02
N PHE A 127 29.37 4.98 -8.01
CA PHE A 127 28.39 6.06 -8.10
C PHE A 127 28.27 6.75 -6.74
N SER A 128 29.42 7.12 -6.17
CA SER A 128 29.53 7.56 -4.79
C SER A 128 29.31 9.06 -4.65
N PHE A 129 28.78 9.44 -3.52
CA PHE A 129 28.71 10.83 -3.09
C PHE A 129 29.77 11.08 -2.01
N ASP A 130 30.76 11.91 -2.33
CA ASP A 130 31.71 12.43 -1.33
C ASP A 130 31.04 13.61 -0.60
N ALA A 131 30.71 13.39 0.67
CA ALA A 131 30.07 14.41 1.50
C ALA A 131 31.06 15.42 2.10
N ARG A 132 32.36 15.29 1.82
CA ARG A 132 33.36 16.18 2.39
C ARG A 132 33.30 17.56 1.76
N VAL A 133 33.32 18.59 2.59
CA VAL A 133 33.41 19.98 2.19
C VAL A 133 34.78 20.51 2.60
N GLY A 134 35.61 20.89 1.63
CA GLY A 134 37.01 21.32 1.91
C GLY A 134 37.85 20.22 2.56
N GLY A 135 37.60 18.95 2.22
CA GLY A 135 38.27 17.77 2.79
C GLY A 135 37.79 17.36 4.17
N GLN A 136 36.85 18.07 4.78
CA GLN A 136 36.26 17.75 6.07
C GLN A 136 34.86 17.10 5.88
N PRO A 137 34.48 16.11 6.72
CA PRO A 137 33.15 15.51 6.68
C PRO A 137 32.04 16.57 6.80
N LEU A 138 30.93 16.36 6.09
CA LEU A 138 29.74 17.20 6.20
C LEU A 138 29.12 17.04 7.58
N VAL A 139 28.88 18.16 8.26
CA VAL A 139 28.27 18.18 9.59
C VAL A 139 26.76 18.16 9.44
N ILE A 140 26.11 17.13 10.01
CA ILE A 140 24.66 16.97 10.08
C ILE A 140 24.21 17.35 11.49
N GLN A 141 23.48 18.45 11.61
CA GLN A 141 22.92 18.89 12.90
C GLN A 141 21.67 18.08 13.26
N ASP A 142 20.67 18.14 12.40
CA ASP A 142 19.35 17.57 12.63
C ASP A 142 18.97 16.54 11.55
N ARG A 143 19.02 16.92 10.29
CA ARG A 143 18.60 16.07 9.16
C ARG A 143 19.48 16.28 7.93
N PHE A 144 19.77 15.20 7.25
CA PHE A 144 20.38 15.20 5.92
C PHE A 144 19.49 14.38 4.99
N LYS A 145 19.19 14.92 3.84
CA LYS A 145 18.53 14.21 2.75
C LYS A 145 19.21 14.51 1.43
N LYS A 146 19.35 13.50 0.60
CA LYS A 146 19.91 13.64 -0.74
C LYS A 146 19.37 12.58 -1.68
N THR A 147 18.97 13.00 -2.86
CA THR A 147 18.75 12.10 -3.99
C THR A 147 20.06 11.99 -4.78
N LEU A 148 20.54 10.77 -4.94
CA LEU A 148 21.70 10.44 -5.76
C LEU A 148 21.18 9.96 -7.11
N GLU A 149 21.51 10.71 -8.15
CA GLU A 149 21.08 10.42 -9.53
C GLU A 149 22.08 9.49 -10.20
N VAL A 150 21.82 8.19 -10.18
CA VAL A 150 22.69 7.17 -10.78
C VAL A 150 22.39 7.04 -12.27
N PRO A 151 23.35 7.34 -13.19
CA PRO A 151 23.10 7.25 -14.63
C PRO A 151 22.80 5.80 -15.04
N ARG A 152 21.62 5.58 -15.58
CA ARG A 152 21.11 4.26 -15.99
C ARG A 152 22.01 3.55 -16.99
N GLU A 153 22.52 4.30 -17.98
CA GLU A 153 23.42 3.75 -18.99
C GLU A 153 24.81 3.42 -18.43
N ALA A 154 25.30 4.18 -17.44
CA ALA A 154 26.55 3.85 -16.77
C ALA A 154 26.45 2.53 -16.00
N VAL A 155 25.34 2.28 -15.32
CA VAL A 155 25.07 0.99 -14.66
C VAL A 155 25.06 -0.16 -15.67
N ARG A 156 24.38 0.00 -16.81
CA ARG A 156 24.34 -1.00 -17.87
C ARG A 156 25.72 -1.28 -18.45
N SER A 157 26.46 -0.26 -18.77
CA SER A 157 27.81 -0.37 -19.34
C SER A 157 28.75 -1.07 -18.36
N TYR A 158 28.67 -0.73 -17.08
CA TYR A 158 29.42 -1.37 -16.02
C TYR A 158 29.09 -2.86 -15.93
N LEU A 159 27.81 -3.22 -15.87
CA LEU A 159 27.39 -4.62 -15.80
C LEU A 159 27.80 -5.43 -17.04
N ALA A 160 27.67 -4.84 -18.22
CA ALA A 160 28.08 -5.49 -19.48
C ALA A 160 29.59 -5.73 -19.56
N SER A 161 30.40 -4.87 -18.96
CA SER A 161 31.86 -5.00 -18.97
C SER A 161 32.41 -5.97 -17.92
N HIS A 162 31.71 -6.15 -16.80
CA HIS A 162 32.19 -6.97 -15.68
C HIS A 162 31.50 -8.31 -15.53
N PHE A 163 30.35 -8.51 -16.16
CA PHE A 163 29.56 -9.74 -16.04
C PHE A 163 29.22 -10.29 -17.42
N LEU A 164 29.62 -11.51 -17.70
CA LEU A 164 29.29 -12.22 -18.93
C LEU A 164 27.83 -12.68 -18.91
N GLY A 165 27.00 -12.19 -19.81
CA GLY A 165 25.64 -12.69 -20.00
C GLY A 165 24.52 -11.67 -19.83
N GLY A 166 24.62 -10.44 -20.41
CA GLY A 166 23.50 -9.48 -20.46
C GLY A 166 22.43 -9.87 -21.49
N PRO A 167 21.27 -9.18 -21.54
CA PRO A 167 20.95 -7.94 -20.83
C PRO A 167 20.38 -8.20 -19.41
N PHE A 168 20.95 -7.57 -18.42
CA PHE A 168 20.40 -7.65 -17.05
C PHE A 168 19.14 -6.81 -16.95
N THR A 169 18.03 -7.44 -16.59
CA THR A 169 16.74 -6.76 -16.38
C THR A 169 16.62 -6.19 -14.97
N SER A 170 17.21 -6.86 -13.99
CA SER A 170 17.24 -6.42 -12.59
C SER A 170 18.67 -6.30 -12.09
N VAL A 171 18.89 -5.33 -11.24
CA VAL A 171 20.18 -4.95 -10.67
C VAL A 171 20.04 -4.77 -9.17
N ASP A 172 20.98 -5.33 -8.42
CA ASP A 172 21.06 -5.12 -6.98
C ASP A 172 22.05 -4.00 -6.71
N PHE A 173 21.63 -3.04 -5.91
CA PHE A 173 22.44 -1.95 -5.39
C PHE A 173 22.73 -2.18 -3.92
N TRP A 174 23.96 -1.98 -3.54
CA TRP A 174 24.37 -1.88 -2.16
C TRP A 174 24.76 -0.43 -1.88
N VAL A 175 24.02 0.21 -0.99
CA VAL A 175 24.23 1.59 -0.56
C VAL A 175 24.83 1.57 0.83
N SER A 176 26.05 2.09 0.97
CA SER A 176 26.78 2.14 2.22
C SER A 176 26.98 3.58 2.68
N ILE A 177 26.39 3.94 3.83
CA ILE A 177 26.47 5.27 4.43
C ILE A 177 27.58 5.28 5.48
N ARG A 178 28.57 6.16 5.31
CA ARG A 178 29.73 6.27 6.21
C ARG A 178 29.69 7.56 7.03
N VAL A 179 29.54 7.39 8.34
CA VAL A 179 29.57 8.47 9.31
C VAL A 179 30.74 8.24 10.27
N VAL A 180 31.48 9.31 10.62
CA VAL A 180 32.62 9.23 11.52
C VAL A 180 32.16 8.68 12.89
N ASP A 181 32.93 7.76 13.43
CA ASP A 181 32.67 7.11 14.73
C ASP A 181 31.37 6.27 14.82
N TRP A 182 30.72 6.02 13.67
CA TRP A 182 29.57 5.14 13.57
C TRP A 182 29.89 3.88 12.75
N PRO A 183 29.24 2.73 13.05
CA PRO A 183 29.28 1.58 12.14
C PRO A 183 28.75 1.98 10.77
N GLU A 184 29.33 1.40 9.74
CA GLU A 184 28.84 1.56 8.38
C GLU A 184 27.41 1.05 8.27
N GLN A 185 26.54 1.83 7.61
CA GLN A 185 25.13 1.49 7.46
C GLN A 185 24.86 1.05 6.04
N ASP A 186 24.46 -0.19 5.87
CA ASP A 186 24.32 -0.86 4.59
C ASP A 186 22.85 -1.12 4.23
N PHE A 187 22.48 -0.73 3.02
CA PHE A 187 21.15 -0.92 2.45
C PHE A 187 21.27 -1.64 1.12
N TYR A 188 20.35 -2.56 0.87
CA TYR A 188 20.32 -3.36 -0.36
C TYR A 188 19.03 -3.09 -1.09
N LEU A 189 19.11 -2.73 -2.36
CA LEU A 189 17.99 -2.35 -3.20
C LEU A 189 18.01 -3.18 -4.48
N ARG A 190 16.88 -3.68 -4.92
CA ARG A 190 16.74 -4.36 -6.20
C ARG A 190 15.90 -3.52 -7.14
N VAL A 191 16.43 -3.22 -8.32
CA VAL A 191 15.78 -2.35 -9.30
C VAL A 191 15.69 -3.03 -10.66
N LYS A 192 14.50 -3.04 -11.23
CA LYS A 192 14.27 -3.38 -12.65
C LYS A 192 14.56 -2.15 -13.49
N LEU A 193 15.71 -2.10 -14.16
CA LEU A 193 16.15 -0.93 -14.93
C LEU A 193 15.33 -0.65 -16.20
N ASN A 194 14.64 -1.64 -16.72
CA ASN A 194 13.86 -1.59 -17.97
C ASN A 194 12.54 -2.32 -17.79
N ALA A 195 11.81 -2.00 -16.75
CA ALA A 195 10.47 -2.54 -16.61
C ALA A 195 9.58 -2.01 -17.75
N PRO A 196 8.78 -2.87 -18.39
CA PRO A 196 7.81 -2.39 -19.38
C PRO A 196 6.81 -1.45 -18.71
N PRO A 197 6.17 -0.56 -19.47
CA PRO A 197 5.04 0.20 -18.96
C PRO A 197 3.99 -0.73 -18.35
N LEU A 198 3.32 -0.26 -17.31
CA LEU A 198 2.21 -1.01 -16.72
C LEU A 198 1.07 -1.20 -17.75
N PRO A 199 0.32 -2.31 -17.68
CA PRO A 199 -0.87 -2.48 -18.49
C PRO A 199 -1.83 -1.30 -18.35
N GLN A 200 -2.33 -0.79 -19.46
CA GLN A 200 -3.24 0.35 -19.50
C GLN A 200 -4.44 0.06 -20.39
N ILE A 201 -5.60 0.52 -19.98
CA ILE A 201 -6.81 0.62 -20.79
C ILE A 201 -7.10 2.12 -20.92
N PRO A 202 -7.43 2.65 -22.11
CA PRO A 202 -7.80 4.05 -22.27
C PRO A 202 -8.84 4.48 -21.23
N ASN A 203 -8.67 5.68 -20.67
CA ASN A 203 -9.54 6.27 -19.64
C ASN A 203 -9.51 5.57 -18.27
N TRP A 204 -8.61 4.60 -18.08
CA TRP A 204 -8.38 3.94 -16.80
C TRP A 204 -6.97 4.24 -16.30
N TYR A 205 -6.86 4.81 -15.11
CA TYR A 205 -5.65 5.39 -14.54
C TYR A 205 -5.27 4.69 -13.24
N ARG A 206 -4.03 4.27 -13.15
CA ARG A 206 -3.50 3.50 -12.02
C ARG A 206 -2.99 4.40 -10.92
N GLY A 207 -3.32 4.10 -9.67
CA GLY A 207 -2.80 4.82 -8.53
C GLY A 207 -2.90 4.06 -7.23
N ASP A 208 -2.58 4.74 -6.16
CA ASP A 208 -2.62 4.20 -4.81
C ASP A 208 -3.59 5.01 -3.96
N ILE A 209 -4.48 4.31 -3.26
CA ILE A 209 -5.46 4.95 -2.38
C ILE A 209 -4.92 5.11 -0.95
N HIS A 210 -3.81 4.44 -0.62
CA HIS A 210 -3.28 4.39 0.74
C HIS A 210 -1.75 4.46 0.72
N TYR A 211 -1.22 5.67 0.89
CA TYR A 211 0.22 5.93 0.86
C TYR A 211 0.59 7.03 1.87
N HIS A 212 1.66 6.78 2.64
CA HIS A 212 2.17 7.70 3.64
C HIS A 212 3.39 8.47 3.15
N SER A 213 3.33 9.80 3.23
CA SER A 213 4.43 10.68 2.87
C SER A 213 5.29 11.06 4.09
N GLY A 214 6.25 11.96 3.91
CA GLY A 214 7.07 12.47 5.02
C GLY A 214 6.32 13.31 6.04
N TYR A 215 5.01 13.44 5.91
CA TYR A 215 4.13 14.03 6.91
C TYR A 215 3.67 13.00 7.95
N THR A 216 3.69 11.72 7.63
CA THR A 216 3.74 10.64 8.63
C THR A 216 5.17 10.55 9.15
N ASP A 217 5.38 10.93 10.40
CA ASP A 217 6.72 11.10 10.99
C ASP A 217 6.75 10.67 12.46
N ASN A 218 6.12 9.55 12.76
CA ASN A 218 6.23 8.93 14.08
C ASN A 218 7.43 7.95 14.12
N PRO A 219 7.91 7.56 15.32
CA PRO A 219 9.10 6.70 15.42
C PRO A 219 8.96 5.30 14.83
N ALA A 220 7.74 4.83 14.58
CA ALA A 220 7.47 3.51 14.04
C ALA A 220 7.25 3.53 12.51
N GLU A 221 6.82 4.67 11.98
CA GLU A 221 6.38 4.80 10.60
C GLU A 221 6.78 6.16 10.05
N ARG A 222 7.56 6.16 8.97
CA ARG A 222 8.03 7.39 8.34
C ARG A 222 7.97 7.30 6.83
N GLY A 223 7.18 8.18 6.24
CA GLY A 223 7.16 8.34 4.80
C GLY A 223 8.36 9.15 4.26
N TYR A 224 8.48 9.21 2.94
CA TYR A 224 9.45 10.08 2.27
C TYR A 224 8.87 11.47 1.99
N PRO A 225 9.74 12.50 1.88
CA PRO A 225 9.32 13.80 1.40
C PRO A 225 8.52 13.72 0.09
N LEU A 226 7.54 14.59 -0.09
CA LEU A 226 6.61 14.55 -1.22
C LEU A 226 7.28 14.63 -2.59
N ASP A 227 8.40 15.34 -2.72
CA ASP A 227 9.18 15.42 -3.95
C ASP A 227 9.81 14.07 -4.32
N VAL A 228 10.31 13.34 -3.32
CA VAL A 228 10.82 11.96 -3.45
C VAL A 228 9.68 11.00 -3.79
N THR A 229 8.59 11.05 -3.03
CA THR A 229 7.37 10.27 -3.28
C THR A 229 6.88 10.43 -4.71
N LYS A 230 6.75 11.68 -5.18
CA LYS A 230 6.33 11.99 -6.54
C LYS A 230 7.26 11.37 -7.59
N GLN A 231 8.56 11.52 -7.42
CA GLN A 231 9.53 10.96 -8.35
C GLN A 231 9.45 9.44 -8.39
N ALA A 232 9.35 8.79 -7.25
CA ALA A 232 9.21 7.35 -7.14
C ALA A 232 7.91 6.84 -7.78
N ALA A 233 6.78 7.50 -7.53
CA ALA A 233 5.48 7.14 -8.08
C ALA A 233 5.45 7.22 -9.61
N ILE A 234 6.01 8.29 -10.19
CA ILE A 234 6.14 8.44 -11.65
C ILE A 234 6.96 7.28 -12.22
N GLN A 235 8.07 6.91 -11.57
CA GLN A 235 8.92 5.82 -12.03
C GLN A 235 8.28 4.45 -11.84
N ALA A 236 7.46 4.27 -10.81
CA ALA A 236 6.64 3.08 -10.61
C ALA A 236 5.48 2.97 -11.62
N GLY A 237 5.22 4.03 -12.41
CA GLY A 237 4.15 4.05 -13.43
C GLY A 237 2.78 4.38 -12.86
N MET A 238 2.72 5.13 -11.75
CA MET A 238 1.47 5.61 -11.17
C MET A 238 1.00 6.89 -11.88
N ASP A 239 -0.31 7.04 -12.03
CA ASP A 239 -0.96 8.23 -12.59
C ASP A 239 -1.48 9.16 -11.47
N TRP A 240 -1.78 8.60 -10.29
CA TRP A 240 -2.29 9.34 -9.14
C TRP A 240 -1.94 8.67 -7.81
N LEU A 241 -1.87 9.47 -6.73
CA LEU A 241 -1.76 9.02 -5.35
C LEU A 241 -2.74 9.79 -4.46
N LEU A 242 -3.41 9.08 -3.57
CA LEU A 242 -4.05 9.63 -2.40
C LEU A 242 -3.07 9.52 -1.23
N LEU A 243 -2.59 10.68 -0.75
CA LEU A 243 -1.69 10.76 0.39
C LEU A 243 -2.53 10.68 1.66
N THR A 244 -2.25 9.70 2.49
CA THR A 244 -3.07 9.35 3.65
C THR A 244 -2.26 9.36 4.93
N ASP A 245 -1.49 10.43 5.11
CA ASP A 245 -0.69 10.59 6.31
C ASP A 245 -1.56 10.51 7.57
N HIS A 246 -1.01 9.94 8.65
CA HIS A 246 -1.76 9.73 9.87
C HIS A 246 -2.25 11.03 10.51
N SER A 247 -3.53 11.08 10.84
CA SER A 247 -4.14 12.21 11.56
C SER A 247 -3.46 12.51 12.88
N THR A 248 -2.87 11.50 13.51
CA THR A 248 -2.14 11.60 14.78
C THR A 248 -0.78 12.27 14.65
N ASP A 249 -0.18 12.27 13.47
CA ASP A 249 1.13 12.86 13.19
C ASP A 249 1.03 14.31 12.71
N LEU A 250 -0.18 14.79 12.47
CA LEU A 250 -0.46 16.09 11.88
C LEU A 250 -1.01 17.07 12.91
N SER A 251 -0.31 18.19 13.10
CA SER A 251 -0.92 19.38 13.66
C SER A 251 -1.70 20.15 12.57
N PRO A 252 -2.64 21.04 12.93
CA PRO A 252 -3.34 21.85 11.93
C PRO A 252 -2.42 22.66 11.01
N ASP A 253 -1.29 23.14 11.52
CA ASP A 253 -0.30 23.88 10.72
C ASP A 253 0.45 22.95 9.77
N ARG A 254 0.87 21.80 10.23
CA ARG A 254 1.55 20.79 9.42
C ARG A 254 0.64 20.22 8.33
N TYR A 255 -0.63 20.05 8.64
CA TYR A 255 -1.66 19.70 7.66
C TYR A 255 -1.78 20.72 6.53
N LYS A 256 -1.78 22.01 6.89
CA LYS A 256 -1.83 23.08 5.90
C LYS A 256 -0.57 23.12 5.04
N GLU A 257 0.59 22.90 5.64
CA GLU A 257 1.85 22.81 4.92
C GLU A 257 1.84 21.67 3.90
N GLU A 258 1.38 20.49 4.28
CA GLU A 258 1.22 19.35 3.38
C GLU A 258 0.30 19.69 2.19
N LEU A 259 -0.86 20.28 2.47
CA LEU A 259 -1.80 20.68 1.43
C LEU A 259 -1.20 21.68 0.42
N ASP A 260 -0.42 22.64 0.92
CA ASP A 260 0.28 23.61 0.07
C ASP A 260 1.40 22.95 -0.74
N ASP A 261 2.13 22.01 -0.18
CA ASP A 261 3.19 21.28 -0.87
C ASP A 261 2.64 20.32 -1.92
N VAL A 262 1.54 19.63 -1.64
CA VAL A 262 0.81 18.82 -2.63
C VAL A 262 0.42 19.67 -3.84
N LYS A 263 -0.13 20.87 -3.62
CA LYS A 263 -0.50 21.79 -4.71
C LYS A 263 0.69 22.25 -5.54
N LYS A 264 1.82 22.57 -4.90
CA LYS A 264 3.05 22.99 -5.58
C LYS A 264 3.64 21.89 -6.47
N LEU A 265 3.51 20.62 -6.05
CA LEU A 265 4.14 19.49 -6.74
C LEU A 265 3.30 18.93 -7.89
N ARG A 266 2.06 19.34 -8.06
CA ARG A 266 1.23 18.96 -9.21
C ARG A 266 1.77 19.56 -10.51
N ASP A 267 2.14 18.72 -11.47
CA ASP A 267 2.70 19.15 -12.76
C ASP A 267 2.07 18.44 -13.97
N GLY A 268 0.98 17.74 -13.79
CA GLY A 268 0.27 17.02 -14.84
C GLY A 268 0.83 15.63 -15.17
N ARG A 269 1.98 15.23 -14.60
CA ARG A 269 2.52 13.87 -14.76
C ARG A 269 1.99 12.89 -13.72
N LEU A 270 1.76 13.38 -12.51
CA LEU A 270 1.19 12.63 -11.40
C LEU A 270 0.18 13.52 -10.67
N MET A 271 -1.02 13.01 -10.48
CA MET A 271 -2.02 13.66 -9.64
C MET A 271 -1.81 13.27 -8.17
N LEU A 272 -1.37 14.23 -7.38
CA LEU A 272 -1.31 14.10 -5.92
C LEU A 272 -2.62 14.65 -5.33
N ILE A 273 -3.28 13.84 -4.50
CA ILE A 273 -4.51 14.21 -3.80
C ILE A 273 -4.22 14.03 -2.31
N ARG A 274 -4.57 15.01 -1.52
CA ARG A 274 -4.42 14.92 -0.08
C ARG A 274 -5.65 14.26 0.52
N GLY A 275 -5.48 13.08 1.09
CA GLY A 275 -6.41 12.37 1.95
C GLY A 275 -5.91 12.35 3.39
N GLU A 276 -6.33 11.34 4.16
CA GLU A 276 -5.87 11.16 5.55
C GLU A 276 -6.17 9.75 6.03
N GLU A 277 -5.24 9.10 6.70
CA GLU A 277 -5.56 7.93 7.49
C GLU A 277 -5.89 8.35 8.91
N VAL A 278 -7.15 8.11 9.29
CA VAL A 278 -7.69 8.51 10.59
C VAL A 278 -7.69 7.33 11.54
N THR A 279 -7.02 7.48 12.67
CA THR A 279 -7.07 6.52 13.78
C THR A 279 -8.35 6.72 14.60
N LEU A 280 -9.15 5.68 14.74
CA LEU A 280 -10.51 5.74 15.27
C LEU A 280 -10.73 4.82 16.45
N ALA A 281 -11.62 5.20 17.35
CA ALA A 281 -12.15 4.34 18.38
C ALA A 281 -13.33 3.52 17.81
N SER A 282 -13.21 2.18 17.86
CA SER A 282 -14.28 1.25 17.48
C SER A 282 -15.38 1.15 18.56
N GLY A 283 -16.62 0.93 18.14
CA GLY A 283 -17.85 1.20 18.85
C GLY A 283 -18.19 0.47 20.16
N THR A 284 -17.50 -0.56 20.60
CA THR A 284 -17.93 -1.31 21.81
C THR A 284 -16.95 -1.24 22.97
N ASP A 285 -15.71 -0.91 22.75
CA ASP A 285 -14.69 -0.79 23.79
C ASP A 285 -13.68 0.31 23.43
N ALA A 286 -14.13 1.54 23.51
CA ALA A 286 -13.39 2.75 23.12
C ALA A 286 -11.99 2.91 23.80
N ALA A 287 -11.65 2.00 24.69
CA ALA A 287 -10.40 2.06 25.44
C ALA A 287 -9.26 1.20 24.84
N VAL A 288 -9.51 0.32 23.88
CA VAL A 288 -8.51 -0.73 23.56
C VAL A 288 -8.33 -1.02 22.06
N ILE A 289 -9.24 -0.63 21.17
CA ILE A 289 -9.18 -1.05 19.76
C ILE A 289 -9.28 0.17 18.86
N THR A 290 -8.16 0.55 18.26
CA THR A 290 -8.14 1.53 17.17
C THR A 290 -8.36 0.83 15.85
N VAL A 291 -9.29 1.34 15.05
CA VAL A 291 -9.47 0.99 13.64
C VAL A 291 -9.01 2.16 12.78
N HIS A 292 -8.60 1.89 11.58
CA HIS A 292 -8.12 2.92 10.66
C HIS A 292 -9.08 3.13 9.50
N MET A 293 -9.10 4.34 8.99
CA MET A 293 -9.98 4.74 7.89
C MET A 293 -9.24 5.69 6.96
N VAL A 294 -9.23 5.36 5.68
CA VAL A 294 -8.78 6.29 4.64
C VAL A 294 -9.90 7.28 4.35
N ALA A 295 -9.68 8.54 4.68
CA ALA A 295 -10.55 9.66 4.36
C ALA A 295 -10.12 10.32 3.05
N ALA A 296 -11.04 10.46 2.11
CA ALA A 296 -10.86 11.11 0.82
C ALA A 296 -11.67 12.41 0.73
N PRO A 297 -11.09 13.50 0.20
CA PRO A 297 -11.77 14.79 0.10
C PRO A 297 -12.96 14.75 -0.87
N SER A 298 -13.71 15.85 -0.92
CA SER A 298 -14.83 15.99 -1.84
C SER A 298 -14.36 15.95 -3.29
N PRO A 299 -15.02 15.19 -4.19
CA PRO A 299 -14.79 15.31 -5.62
C PRO A 299 -15.04 16.71 -6.19
N ASP A 300 -15.90 17.49 -5.54
CA ASP A 300 -16.23 18.85 -5.99
C ASP A 300 -15.19 19.89 -5.51
N ASP A 301 -14.40 19.54 -4.48
CA ASP A 301 -13.28 20.36 -3.99
C ASP A 301 -12.16 19.46 -3.44
N PRO A 302 -11.32 18.90 -4.33
CA PRO A 302 -10.21 18.00 -3.94
C PRO A 302 -9.17 18.65 -3.01
N ASP A 303 -9.17 19.97 -2.95
CA ASP A 303 -8.19 20.75 -2.20
C ASP A 303 -8.69 21.20 -0.82
N LYS A 304 -9.93 20.90 -0.48
CA LYS A 304 -10.52 21.36 0.79
C LYS A 304 -9.88 20.68 2.00
N GLY A 305 -9.66 19.38 1.94
CA GLY A 305 -9.08 18.61 3.03
C GLY A 305 -9.96 18.53 4.29
N PHE A 306 -9.38 18.07 5.42
CA PHE A 306 -10.09 17.77 6.68
C PHE A 306 -9.35 18.33 7.91
N PRO A 307 -9.21 19.64 8.06
CA PRO A 307 -8.46 20.22 9.19
C PRO A 307 -9.03 19.84 10.57
N GLU A 308 -10.28 19.39 10.64
CA GLU A 308 -10.94 19.01 11.89
C GLU A 308 -10.65 17.57 12.34
N LEU A 309 -9.97 16.78 11.51
CA LEU A 309 -9.61 15.39 11.86
C LEU A 309 -8.26 15.29 12.55
N GLN A 310 -7.45 16.37 12.53
CA GLN A 310 -6.19 16.39 13.25
C GLN A 310 -6.42 16.32 14.74
N ASN A 311 -5.75 15.39 15.39
CA ASN A 311 -5.64 15.41 16.83
C ASN A 311 -4.55 16.43 17.18
N ALA A 312 -4.95 17.61 17.61
CA ALA A 312 -4.05 18.66 18.10
C ALA A 312 -3.22 18.22 19.33
N ASP A 313 -3.63 17.15 19.98
CA ASP A 313 -2.95 16.52 21.07
C ASP A 313 -2.54 15.10 20.66
N ASN A 314 -1.36 14.94 20.08
CA ASN A 314 -0.68 13.65 19.92
C ASN A 314 -0.33 13.01 21.29
N THR A 315 -1.21 13.14 22.27
CA THR A 315 -1.00 12.63 23.60
C THR A 315 -1.23 11.13 23.59
N VAL A 316 -0.15 10.39 23.46
CA VAL A 316 -0.14 8.98 23.86
C VAL A 316 -0.41 8.95 25.37
N ILE A 317 -1.62 8.58 25.74
CA ILE A 317 -1.97 8.42 27.15
C ILE A 317 -1.50 7.04 27.58
N ILE A 318 -0.46 6.99 28.40
CA ILE A 318 -0.10 5.77 29.11
C ILE A 318 -1.03 5.69 30.31
N THR A 319 -1.97 4.77 30.28
CA THR A 319 -2.87 4.53 31.40
C THR A 319 -2.13 3.88 32.56
N GLY A 320 -2.65 4.00 33.81
CA GLY A 320 -1.99 3.49 35.02
C GLY A 320 -1.74 1.98 35.05
N ASP A 321 -2.28 1.23 34.07
CA ASP A 321 -2.03 -0.20 33.86
C ASP A 321 -0.96 -0.47 32.78
N GLY A 322 -0.33 0.58 32.25
CA GLY A 322 0.70 0.50 31.22
C GLY A 322 0.15 0.30 29.80
N SER A 323 -1.17 0.37 29.62
CA SER A 323 -1.76 0.35 28.26
C SER A 323 -1.54 1.72 27.60
N VAL A 324 -1.23 1.68 26.31
CA VAL A 324 -1.10 2.88 25.48
C VAL A 324 -2.48 3.16 24.88
N SER A 325 -3.05 4.29 25.23
CA SER A 325 -4.27 4.80 24.61
C SER A 325 -3.92 5.97 23.71
N TYR A 326 -4.25 5.87 22.45
CA TYR A 326 -4.30 7.03 21.57
C TYR A 326 -5.67 7.69 21.76
N PRO A 327 -5.76 9.03 21.83
CA PRO A 327 -7.05 9.71 21.82
C PRO A 327 -7.67 9.54 20.42
N ALA A 328 -8.24 8.37 20.19
CA ALA A 328 -8.87 8.05 18.93
C ALA A 328 -10.23 8.74 18.84
N MET A 329 -10.51 9.39 17.72
CA MET A 329 -11.82 10.00 17.47
C MET A 329 -12.88 8.89 17.30
N PRO A 330 -14.08 9.04 17.86
CA PRO A 330 -15.17 8.11 17.58
C PRO A 330 -15.46 8.02 16.08
N LEU A 331 -15.60 6.82 15.54
CA LEU A 331 -15.84 6.58 14.11
C LEU A 331 -16.99 7.44 13.56
N LYS A 332 -18.09 7.54 14.27
CA LYS A 332 -19.26 8.33 13.83
C LYS A 332 -18.97 9.82 13.75
N ASP A 333 -18.17 10.35 14.65
CA ASP A 333 -17.81 11.77 14.66
C ASP A 333 -16.87 12.08 13.48
N ALA A 334 -15.90 11.22 13.19
CA ALA A 334 -15.03 11.34 12.04
C ALA A 334 -15.82 11.29 10.72
N LEU A 335 -16.69 10.29 10.54
CA LEU A 335 -17.55 10.19 9.36
C LEU A 335 -18.49 11.39 9.20
N ALA A 336 -19.04 11.93 10.30
CA ALA A 336 -19.87 13.12 10.25
C ALA A 336 -19.09 14.34 9.75
N ARG A 337 -17.84 14.53 10.20
CA ARG A 337 -16.97 15.63 9.75
C ARG A 337 -16.58 15.48 8.29
N ILE A 338 -16.18 14.27 7.86
CA ILE A 338 -15.83 13.97 6.47
C ILE A 338 -17.03 14.24 5.57
N THR A 339 -18.22 13.77 5.94
CA THR A 339 -19.46 13.98 5.18
C THR A 339 -19.83 15.45 5.12
N ALA A 340 -19.71 16.20 6.22
CA ALA A 340 -19.97 17.64 6.24
C ALA A 340 -19.01 18.43 5.33
N ALA A 341 -17.79 17.93 5.13
CA ALA A 341 -16.84 18.46 4.17
C ALA A 341 -17.12 18.03 2.71
N GLY A 342 -18.13 17.17 2.48
CA GLY A 342 -18.45 16.61 1.16
C GLY A 342 -17.55 15.42 0.76
N GLY A 343 -16.67 14.98 1.64
CA GLY A 343 -15.78 13.84 1.44
C GLY A 343 -16.45 12.49 1.69
N PHE A 344 -15.63 11.45 1.60
CA PHE A 344 -16.05 10.08 1.84
C PHE A 344 -14.85 9.27 2.41
N ALA A 345 -15.12 8.03 2.82
CA ALA A 345 -14.08 7.20 3.43
C ALA A 345 -14.15 5.75 2.99
N TYR A 346 -13.03 5.06 3.15
CA TYR A 346 -12.88 3.60 3.06
C TYR A 346 -12.36 3.07 4.40
N ALA A 347 -12.89 1.93 4.86
CA ALA A 347 -12.31 1.21 5.98
C ALA A 347 -10.93 0.69 5.57
N ALA A 348 -9.86 1.18 6.18
CA ALA A 348 -8.50 0.76 5.89
C ALA A 348 -8.25 -0.64 6.48
N HIS A 349 -7.64 -1.54 5.69
CA HIS A 349 -7.26 -2.91 6.10
C HIS A 349 -8.16 -3.55 7.19
N PRO A 350 -9.50 -3.55 7.01
CA PRO A 350 -10.46 -3.75 8.12
C PRO A 350 -10.44 -5.15 8.73
N PHE A 351 -9.84 -6.12 8.05
CA PHE A 351 -9.80 -7.51 8.50
C PHE A 351 -8.38 -8.05 8.64
N ASP A 352 -7.37 -7.20 8.39
CA ASP A 352 -5.99 -7.61 8.53
C ASP A 352 -5.59 -7.63 10.01
N PRO A 353 -5.02 -8.72 10.52
CA PRO A 353 -4.41 -8.73 11.84
C PRO A 353 -3.12 -7.90 11.77
N ILE A 354 -3.18 -6.64 12.17
CA ILE A 354 -2.05 -5.70 12.13
C ILE A 354 -0.83 -6.24 12.88
N SER A 355 -1.03 -7.05 13.90
CA SER A 355 0.03 -7.81 14.57
C SER A 355 -0.59 -8.78 15.60
N PRO A 356 -0.06 -9.99 15.78
CA PRO A 356 -0.46 -10.84 16.89
C PRO A 356 -0.13 -10.22 18.27
N VAL A 357 0.74 -9.20 18.30
CA VAL A 357 1.14 -8.48 19.53
C VAL A 357 0.33 -7.20 19.70
N MET A 358 0.04 -6.48 18.63
CA MET A 358 -0.90 -5.37 18.61
C MET A 358 -2.21 -5.92 18.05
N ARG A 359 -3.18 -6.15 18.90
CA ARG A 359 -4.55 -6.48 18.48
C ARG A 359 -5.14 -5.23 17.84
N GLY A 360 -4.68 -4.91 16.63
CA GLY A 360 -5.24 -3.87 15.80
C GLY A 360 -6.71 -4.15 15.57
N GLY A 361 -7.52 -3.12 15.62
CA GLY A 361 -8.95 -3.24 15.62
C GLY A 361 -9.47 -3.79 14.32
N LYS A 362 -10.03 -4.97 14.40
CA LYS A 362 -10.86 -5.50 13.33
C LYS A 362 -12.17 -4.72 13.30
N TRP A 363 -12.55 -4.24 12.11
CA TRP A 363 -13.84 -3.60 11.92
C TRP A 363 -14.98 -4.59 12.17
N ASP A 364 -15.98 -4.17 12.92
CA ASP A 364 -17.21 -4.93 13.13
C ASP A 364 -18.25 -4.57 12.06
N LEU A 365 -18.80 -5.60 11.38
CA LEU A 365 -19.76 -5.40 10.30
C LEU A 365 -21.04 -4.68 10.75
N ASP A 366 -21.53 -5.00 11.94
CA ASP A 366 -22.83 -4.53 12.42
C ASP A 366 -22.73 -3.19 13.15
N VAL A 367 -21.55 -2.88 13.72
CA VAL A 367 -21.33 -1.69 14.55
C VAL A 367 -20.60 -0.60 13.79
N ASP A 368 -19.55 -0.96 13.04
CA ASP A 368 -18.68 0.00 12.39
C ASP A 368 -19.10 0.32 10.96
N PHE A 369 -19.53 -0.68 10.18
CA PHE A 369 -19.97 -0.46 8.80
C PHE A 369 -21.42 0.00 8.66
N LEU A 370 -22.31 -0.46 9.54
CA LEU A 370 -23.74 -0.20 9.40
C LEU A 370 -24.23 0.87 10.36
N ALA A 371 -25.10 1.71 9.88
CA ALA A 371 -25.83 2.67 10.70
C ALA A 371 -26.75 1.91 11.69
N PRO A 372 -27.14 2.54 12.81
CA PRO A 372 -28.04 1.95 13.78
C PRO A 372 -29.29 1.38 13.12
N GLY A 373 -29.60 0.11 13.41
CA GLY A 373 -30.67 -0.64 12.78
C GLY A 373 -30.25 -1.55 11.63
N GLY A 374 -28.95 -1.53 11.24
CA GLY A 374 -28.34 -2.51 10.34
C GLY A 374 -28.82 -2.47 8.87
N LYS A 375 -29.54 -1.42 8.50
CA LYS A 375 -30.18 -1.30 7.18
C LYS A 375 -29.53 -0.33 6.20
N GLN A 376 -28.51 0.39 6.63
CA GLN A 376 -27.79 1.36 5.80
C GLN A 376 -26.32 1.31 6.14
N LEU A 377 -25.47 1.61 5.17
CA LEU A 377 -24.06 1.88 5.43
C LEU A 377 -23.94 3.15 6.25
N GLN A 378 -22.92 3.28 7.10
CA GLN A 378 -22.62 4.54 7.78
C GLN A 378 -22.48 5.66 6.75
N ALA A 379 -23.10 6.80 7.02
CA ALA A 379 -23.02 7.96 6.13
C ALA A 379 -21.55 8.38 5.93
N GLY A 380 -21.15 8.58 4.68
CA GLY A 380 -19.77 8.93 4.32
C GLY A 380 -18.87 7.72 4.07
N LEU A 381 -19.25 6.51 4.46
CA LEU A 381 -18.47 5.32 4.14
C LEU A 381 -18.82 4.84 2.72
N ALA A 382 -17.82 4.73 1.84
CA ALA A 382 -17.98 4.27 0.46
C ALA A 382 -17.65 2.78 0.31
N GLY A 383 -16.70 2.29 1.09
CA GLY A 383 -16.23 0.93 0.93
C GLY A 383 -15.16 0.50 1.94
N LEU A 384 -14.37 -0.45 1.52
CA LEU A 384 -13.30 -1.03 2.33
C LEU A 384 -12.09 -1.36 1.46
N GLU A 385 -10.94 -1.41 2.09
CA GLU A 385 -9.66 -1.78 1.51
C GLU A 385 -9.19 -3.14 2.05
N PRO A 386 -9.74 -4.25 1.54
CA PRO A 386 -9.34 -5.58 2.00
C PRO A 386 -8.02 -6.05 1.37
N TRP A 387 -7.51 -5.33 0.38
CA TRP A 387 -6.23 -5.59 -0.26
C TRP A 387 -5.28 -4.45 0.03
N ASN A 388 -4.58 -4.58 1.14
CA ASN A 388 -3.72 -3.53 1.64
C ASN A 388 -2.24 -3.83 1.38
N ARG A 389 -1.77 -5.05 1.58
CA ARG A 389 -0.36 -5.41 1.46
C ARG A 389 -0.16 -6.54 0.49
N ALA A 390 0.90 -6.47 -0.34
CA ALA A 390 1.35 -7.59 -1.15
C ALA A 390 2.25 -8.50 -0.31
N THR A 391 2.24 -9.79 -0.62
CA THR A 391 3.28 -10.70 -0.15
C THR A 391 4.33 -10.88 -1.23
N MET A 392 5.55 -11.17 -0.85
CA MET A 392 6.57 -11.59 -1.79
C MET A 392 6.17 -12.94 -2.37
N SER A 393 5.98 -13.02 -3.69
CA SER A 393 5.41 -14.18 -4.36
C SER A 393 6.46 -15.10 -4.96
N THR A 394 7.67 -14.61 -5.24
CA THR A 394 8.69 -15.38 -5.95
C THR A 394 9.90 -15.68 -5.11
N ALA A 395 10.59 -16.78 -5.47
CA ALA A 395 11.91 -17.07 -4.93
C ALA A 395 12.92 -15.94 -5.22
N ASP A 396 12.71 -15.11 -6.25
CA ASP A 396 13.56 -13.98 -6.57
C ASP A 396 13.19 -12.73 -5.76
N ASP A 397 11.90 -12.51 -5.48
CA ASP A 397 11.45 -11.53 -4.50
C ASP A 397 11.79 -11.98 -3.07
N MET A 398 11.69 -13.27 -2.78
CA MET A 398 12.06 -13.86 -1.49
C MET A 398 13.58 -13.92 -1.27
N ARG A 399 14.38 -13.77 -2.30
CA ARG A 399 15.81 -13.47 -2.13
C ARG A 399 16.00 -12.01 -1.81
N ASP A 400 15.34 -11.61 -0.73
CA ASP A 400 15.46 -10.30 -0.14
C ASP A 400 16.93 -9.90 -0.06
N PRO A 401 17.32 -8.78 -0.66
CA PRO A 401 18.63 -8.21 -0.44
C PRO A 401 18.96 -8.02 1.05
N PHE A 402 17.97 -7.87 1.91
CA PHE A 402 18.16 -7.75 3.36
C PHE A 402 18.57 -9.06 4.06
N CYS A 403 18.32 -10.21 3.46
CA CYS A 403 18.76 -11.50 3.97
C CYS A 403 20.14 -11.94 3.48
N ILE A 404 20.75 -11.20 2.59
CA ILE A 404 22.09 -11.49 2.06
C ILE A 404 23.14 -10.90 2.99
N ARG A 405 23.13 -11.30 4.25
CA ARG A 405 24.34 -11.19 5.07
C ARG A 405 25.25 -12.38 4.79
N PRO A 406 26.57 -12.19 4.68
CA PRO A 406 27.52 -13.26 4.31
C PRO A 406 27.51 -14.49 5.22
N HIS A 407 26.82 -14.43 6.34
CA HIS A 407 26.84 -15.46 7.39
C HIS A 407 25.47 -16.07 7.71
N GLU A 408 24.41 -15.66 7.02
CA GLU A 408 23.09 -16.20 7.25
C GLU A 408 22.73 -17.18 6.14
N ASP A 409 22.33 -18.38 6.54
CA ASP A 409 21.80 -19.36 5.60
C ASP A 409 20.53 -18.75 4.95
N ALA A 410 20.58 -18.55 3.63
CA ALA A 410 19.47 -17.99 2.88
C ALA A 410 18.16 -18.80 3.06
N SER A 411 18.27 -20.08 3.45
CA SER A 411 17.12 -20.91 3.79
C SER A 411 16.48 -20.54 5.14
N ALA A 412 17.22 -19.87 6.02
CA ALA A 412 16.72 -19.42 7.32
C ALA A 412 16.01 -18.06 7.23
N CYS A 413 16.19 -17.32 6.13
CA CYS A 413 15.62 -16.00 5.96
C CYS A 413 14.13 -16.02 5.62
N PHE A 414 13.63 -17.10 5.06
CA PHE A 414 12.25 -17.18 4.57
C PHE A 414 11.62 -18.54 4.85
N GLN A 415 10.84 -18.59 5.89
CA GLN A 415 9.78 -19.58 5.98
C GLN A 415 8.53 -18.91 5.40
N HIS A 416 8.16 -19.28 4.19
CA HIS A 416 6.89 -18.89 3.61
C HIS A 416 5.76 -19.55 4.41
N ASP A 417 5.01 -18.77 5.15
CA ASP A 417 3.74 -19.22 5.72
C ASP A 417 2.64 -19.03 4.66
N PRO A 418 2.15 -20.11 4.03
CA PRO A 418 1.13 -20.00 3.01
C PRO A 418 -0.16 -19.35 3.51
N SER A 419 -0.43 -19.36 4.83
CA SER A 419 -1.64 -18.75 5.40
C SER A 419 -1.61 -17.22 5.35
N LEU A 420 -0.43 -16.65 5.09
CA LEU A 420 -0.20 -15.21 5.02
C LEU A 420 -0.09 -14.70 3.58
N ASP A 421 -0.33 -15.58 2.60
CA ASP A 421 -0.42 -15.19 1.20
C ASP A 421 -1.46 -14.07 1.02
N GLN A 422 -1.10 -13.04 0.25
CA GLN A 422 -1.95 -11.87 0.02
C GLN A 422 -3.35 -12.23 -0.48
N TYR A 423 -3.45 -13.27 -1.31
CA TYR A 423 -4.74 -13.68 -1.86
C TYR A 423 -5.60 -14.41 -0.86
N ILE A 424 -5.00 -15.17 0.05
CA ILE A 424 -5.73 -15.82 1.16
C ILE A 424 -6.31 -14.74 2.06
N ARG A 425 -5.53 -13.73 2.43
CA ARG A 425 -6.00 -12.60 3.25
C ARG A 425 -7.09 -11.80 2.53
N LEU A 426 -6.84 -11.46 1.26
CA LEU A 426 -7.81 -10.73 0.44
C LEU A 426 -9.13 -11.50 0.33
N GLU A 427 -9.11 -12.80 0.00
CA GLU A 427 -10.29 -13.62 -0.11
C GLU A 427 -11.01 -13.77 1.23
N GLN A 428 -10.26 -13.81 2.33
CA GLN A 428 -10.83 -13.79 3.67
C GLN A 428 -11.53 -12.46 3.95
N GLY A 429 -10.88 -11.33 3.66
CA GLY A 429 -11.46 -9.99 3.81
C GLY A 429 -12.70 -9.79 2.94
N ILE A 430 -12.67 -10.32 1.71
CA ILE A 430 -13.85 -10.35 0.84
C ILE A 430 -14.99 -11.17 1.48
N LYS A 431 -14.71 -12.37 1.92
CA LYS A 431 -15.69 -13.31 2.48
C LYS A 431 -16.26 -12.84 3.82
N GLU A 432 -15.43 -12.31 4.69
CA GLU A 432 -15.84 -11.86 6.03
C GLU A 432 -16.43 -10.45 6.03
N GLY A 433 -16.08 -9.60 5.08
CA GLY A 433 -16.45 -8.19 5.04
C GLY A 433 -17.26 -7.79 3.81
N TRP A 434 -16.61 -7.74 2.67
CA TRP A 434 -17.20 -7.13 1.48
C TRP A 434 -18.42 -7.87 0.96
N GLN A 435 -18.34 -9.19 0.83
CA GLN A 435 -19.47 -10.02 0.36
C GLN A 435 -20.72 -9.89 1.26
N PRO A 436 -20.64 -9.99 2.60
CA PRO A 436 -21.78 -9.74 3.47
C PRO A 436 -22.39 -8.34 3.31
N LEU A 437 -21.57 -7.30 3.12
CA LEU A 437 -22.06 -5.95 2.90
C LEU A 437 -22.77 -5.81 1.54
N LEU A 438 -22.22 -6.41 0.47
CA LEU A 438 -22.86 -6.42 -0.84
C LEU A 438 -24.24 -7.10 -0.79
N GLN A 439 -24.35 -8.24 -0.09
CA GLN A 439 -25.62 -8.96 0.08
C GLN A 439 -26.66 -8.14 0.84
N ARG A 440 -26.25 -7.49 1.93
CA ARG A 440 -27.13 -6.59 2.71
C ARG A 440 -27.58 -5.39 1.89
N GLY A 441 -26.68 -4.86 1.04
CA GLY A 441 -27.00 -3.76 0.13
C GLY A 441 -28.07 -4.09 -0.92
N LEU A 442 -28.30 -5.38 -1.21
CA LEU A 442 -29.37 -5.81 -2.11
C LEU A 442 -30.76 -5.89 -1.46
N ALA A 443 -30.86 -5.66 -0.14
CA ALA A 443 -32.16 -5.70 0.53
C ALA A 443 -33.10 -4.61 -0.03
N PRO A 444 -34.41 -4.87 -0.11
CA PRO A 444 -35.38 -3.90 -0.58
C PRO A 444 -35.39 -2.62 0.28
N ARG A 445 -35.49 -1.48 -0.36
CA ARG A 445 -35.63 -0.19 0.33
C ARG A 445 -37.01 -0.02 0.95
N SER A 446 -37.04 0.51 2.17
CA SER A 446 -38.30 0.78 2.89
C SER A 446 -39.10 1.96 2.33
N ASP A 447 -38.44 2.85 1.55
CA ASP A 447 -39.05 4.01 0.91
C ASP A 447 -39.73 3.68 -0.43
N GLY A 448 -39.71 2.40 -0.82
CA GLY A 448 -40.29 1.94 -2.09
C GLY A 448 -39.48 2.32 -3.33
N THR A 449 -38.31 2.94 -3.16
CA THR A 449 -37.41 3.25 -4.27
C THR A 449 -36.85 1.97 -4.87
N ASP A 450 -36.91 1.87 -6.18
CA ASP A 450 -36.41 0.73 -6.94
C ASP A 450 -34.89 0.86 -7.21
N ALA A 451 -34.10 0.69 -6.16
CA ALA A 451 -32.64 0.74 -6.21
C ALA A 451 -32.06 -0.17 -5.11
N PRO A 452 -30.78 -0.57 -5.20
CA PRO A 452 -30.11 -1.20 -4.07
C PRO A 452 -30.20 -0.33 -2.82
N LEU A 453 -30.32 -0.95 -1.66
CA LEU A 453 -30.41 -0.25 -0.38
C LEU A 453 -29.19 0.63 -0.14
N PHE A 454 -28.01 0.08 -0.40
CA PHE A 454 -26.72 0.78 -0.47
C PHE A 454 -25.75 0.02 -1.37
N LYS A 455 -24.70 0.69 -1.77
CA LYS A 455 -23.57 0.11 -2.50
C LYS A 455 -22.32 0.21 -1.62
N THR A 456 -21.39 -0.73 -1.77
CA THR A 456 -20.10 -0.71 -1.12
C THR A 456 -19.03 -1.20 -2.09
N PHE A 457 -17.85 -0.59 -2.02
CA PHE A 457 -16.82 -0.77 -3.02
C PHE A 457 -15.54 -1.33 -2.41
N LEU A 458 -14.80 -2.07 -3.21
CA LEU A 458 -13.46 -2.55 -2.90
C LEU A 458 -12.44 -1.55 -3.42
N ALA A 459 -11.45 -1.24 -2.59
CA ALA A 459 -10.23 -0.56 -3.00
C ALA A 459 -8.99 -1.42 -2.64
N ALA A 460 -7.86 -1.05 -3.22
CA ALA A 460 -6.58 -1.69 -3.01
C ALA A 460 -5.49 -0.61 -2.91
N GLY A 461 -4.66 -0.69 -1.89
CA GLY A 461 -3.57 0.25 -1.63
C GLY A 461 -2.34 -0.42 -1.06
N SER A 462 -1.22 0.28 -1.04
CA SER A 462 0.04 -0.28 -0.56
C SER A 462 0.21 -0.15 0.95
N ASP A 463 -0.34 0.89 1.55
CA ASP A 463 -0.05 1.29 2.92
C ASP A 463 1.47 1.49 3.13
N ALA A 464 2.13 2.03 2.10
CA ALA A 464 3.57 2.20 2.09
C ALA A 464 3.97 3.40 2.94
N HIS A 465 4.90 3.18 3.84
CA HIS A 465 5.48 4.21 4.71
C HIS A 465 6.87 4.61 4.22
N GLY A 466 6.96 5.08 2.98
CA GLY A 466 8.23 5.35 2.32
C GLY A 466 8.90 4.09 1.78
N ASP A 467 8.15 3.04 1.56
CA ASP A 467 8.62 1.81 0.93
C ASP A 467 8.54 1.97 -0.58
N LEU A 468 9.68 2.25 -1.20
CA LEU A 468 9.78 2.43 -2.65
C LEU A 468 10.31 1.18 -3.33
N ASN A 469 11.08 0.38 -2.60
CA ASN A 469 11.70 -0.85 -3.10
C ASN A 469 11.14 -2.09 -2.41
N PHE A 470 11.38 -2.21 -1.11
CA PHE A 470 10.87 -3.25 -0.23
C PHE A 470 10.42 -2.60 1.07
N GLU A 471 9.71 -3.34 1.91
CA GLU A 471 9.40 -2.86 3.25
C GLU A 471 10.70 -2.58 4.02
N ALA A 472 11.10 -1.32 4.01
CA ALA A 472 12.31 -0.84 4.68
C ALA A 472 11.98 0.04 5.90
N SER A 473 10.70 0.38 6.07
CA SER A 473 10.26 1.60 6.72
C SER A 473 10.15 1.55 8.22
N MET A 474 10.30 0.42 8.83
CA MET A 474 10.15 0.44 10.28
C MET A 474 11.47 0.78 10.96
N ASP A 475 11.60 1.99 11.43
CA ASP A 475 12.77 2.57 12.04
C ASP A 475 13.26 1.93 13.34
N VAL A 476 12.33 1.66 14.18
CA VAL A 476 12.57 0.88 15.40
C VAL A 476 13.10 -0.51 15.09
N THR A 477 13.35 -0.83 13.89
CA THR A 477 12.88 -2.02 13.31
C THR A 477 13.72 -2.64 12.31
N ASP A 478 14.85 -2.12 12.01
CA ASP A 478 15.82 -3.06 11.47
C ASP A 478 15.92 -4.27 12.41
N PHE A 479 15.73 -4.06 13.70
CA PHE A 479 15.71 -5.14 14.69
C PHE A 479 14.31 -5.71 14.95
N LEU A 480 13.29 -4.89 15.22
CA LEU A 480 11.95 -5.40 15.53
C LEU A 480 11.21 -5.86 14.28
N GLY A 481 11.41 -5.22 13.14
CA GLY A 481 10.87 -5.68 11.88
C GLY A 481 11.54 -6.99 11.43
N LYS A 482 12.87 -7.15 11.59
CA LYS A 482 13.53 -8.43 11.38
C LYS A 482 13.11 -9.49 12.40
N LEU A 483 12.86 -9.09 13.65
CA LEU A 483 12.33 -9.98 14.67
C LEU A 483 10.87 -10.35 14.38
N SER A 484 10.05 -9.40 13.98
CA SER A 484 8.65 -9.63 13.59
C SER A 484 8.58 -10.50 12.32
N ARG A 485 9.39 -10.22 11.32
CA ARG A 485 9.51 -11.04 10.11
C ARG A 485 10.01 -12.44 10.43
N GLY A 486 11.05 -12.56 11.26
CA GLY A 486 11.56 -13.86 11.71
C GLY A 486 10.58 -14.65 12.55
N LEU A 487 9.71 -13.98 13.32
CA LEU A 487 8.68 -14.62 14.13
C LEU A 487 7.43 -15.00 13.31
N ASN A 488 7.10 -14.21 12.29
CA ASN A 488 5.93 -14.43 11.44
C ASN A 488 6.24 -15.26 10.18
N GLY A 489 7.51 -15.46 9.87
CA GLY A 489 7.94 -16.38 8.80
C GLY A 489 7.68 -15.90 7.37
N TYR A 490 7.35 -14.61 7.13
CA TYR A 490 7.16 -14.09 5.79
C TYR A 490 7.61 -12.63 5.68
N ALA A 491 7.93 -12.22 4.47
CA ALA A 491 8.19 -10.84 4.13
C ALA A 491 6.94 -10.24 3.48
N GLU A 492 6.48 -9.13 3.98
CA GLU A 492 5.49 -8.28 3.34
C GLU A 492 6.19 -7.38 2.30
N ASP A 493 5.50 -7.05 1.25
CA ASP A 493 5.98 -6.17 0.20
C ASP A 493 4.98 -5.03 0.02
N ASN A 494 5.16 -3.97 0.78
CA ASN A 494 4.35 -2.76 0.72
C ASN A 494 4.86 -1.78 -0.33
N ALA A 495 5.87 -2.13 -1.11
CA ALA A 495 6.47 -1.19 -2.04
C ALA A 495 5.42 -0.56 -2.95
N LEU A 496 5.52 0.76 -3.08
CA LEU A 496 4.65 1.57 -3.93
C LEU A 496 4.50 0.96 -5.33
N GLY A 497 3.26 0.77 -5.76
CA GLY A 497 2.92 0.21 -7.06
C GLY A 497 2.86 -1.32 -7.15
N ARG A 498 3.03 -2.03 -6.04
CA ARG A 498 2.83 -3.50 -5.99
C ARG A 498 1.35 -3.86 -6.03
N ILE A 499 0.54 -3.08 -5.35
CA ILE A 499 -0.92 -3.14 -5.40
C ILE A 499 -1.41 -1.75 -5.84
N SER A 500 -2.51 -1.71 -6.51
CA SER A 500 -3.05 -0.44 -7.01
C SER A 500 -4.56 -0.50 -7.19
N THR A 501 -5.19 0.64 -7.02
CA THR A 501 -6.55 0.91 -7.49
C THR A 501 -6.48 1.62 -8.83
N VAL A 502 -7.16 1.06 -9.85
CA VAL A 502 -7.27 1.66 -11.18
C VAL A 502 -8.63 2.31 -11.30
N VAL A 503 -8.67 3.60 -11.59
CA VAL A 503 -9.90 4.41 -11.62
C VAL A 503 -10.27 4.80 -13.03
N TYR A 504 -11.57 4.88 -13.30
CA TYR A 504 -12.08 5.43 -14.56
C TYR A 504 -12.16 6.95 -14.52
N ALA A 505 -11.67 7.61 -15.56
CA ALA A 505 -11.96 9.02 -15.81
C ALA A 505 -12.47 9.20 -17.25
N PRO A 506 -13.44 10.10 -17.49
CA PRO A 506 -13.99 10.29 -18.82
C PRO A 506 -12.94 10.65 -19.88
N ALA A 507 -13.22 10.28 -21.12
CA ALA A 507 -12.32 10.52 -22.25
C ALA A 507 -11.93 12.01 -22.37
N GLY A 508 -10.64 12.26 -22.60
CA GLY A 508 -10.09 13.60 -22.79
C GLY A 508 -9.93 14.45 -21.53
N VAL A 509 -10.31 13.94 -20.34
CA VAL A 509 -10.23 14.71 -19.08
C VAL A 509 -9.01 14.31 -18.24
N GLY A 510 -8.63 13.02 -18.27
CA GLY A 510 -7.50 12.47 -17.54
C GLY A 510 -7.76 12.32 -16.01
N PRO A 511 -6.74 11.88 -15.26
CA PRO A 511 -6.86 11.58 -13.83
C PRO A 511 -6.74 12.84 -12.97
N ARG A 512 -7.62 13.84 -13.21
CA ARG A 512 -7.71 15.00 -12.32
C ARG A 512 -8.29 14.59 -10.96
N GLY A 513 -7.98 15.35 -9.92
CA GLY A 513 -8.41 15.03 -8.55
C GLY A 513 -9.92 14.78 -8.43
N GLU A 514 -10.74 15.63 -9.04
CA GLU A 514 -12.20 15.46 -9.06
C GLU A 514 -12.67 14.16 -9.73
N ASN A 515 -12.00 13.72 -10.79
CA ASN A 515 -12.38 12.49 -11.50
C ASN A 515 -11.93 11.25 -10.74
N VAL A 516 -10.72 11.26 -10.19
CA VAL A 516 -10.21 10.18 -9.33
C VAL A 516 -11.13 9.98 -8.13
N LEU A 517 -11.42 11.06 -7.42
CA LEU A 517 -12.27 11.01 -6.22
C LEU A 517 -13.72 10.61 -6.55
N ARG A 518 -14.25 11.06 -7.68
CA ARG A 518 -15.59 10.65 -8.13
C ARG A 518 -15.61 9.15 -8.46
N ALA A 519 -14.61 8.65 -9.17
CA ALA A 519 -14.51 7.23 -9.49
C ALA A 519 -14.39 6.36 -8.23
N LEU A 520 -13.59 6.79 -7.26
CA LEU A 520 -13.49 6.13 -5.95
C LEU A 520 -14.85 6.12 -5.25
N ARG A 521 -15.50 7.28 -5.12
CA ARG A 521 -16.78 7.41 -4.43
C ARG A 521 -17.92 6.61 -5.08
N GLU A 522 -17.87 6.44 -6.40
CA GLU A 522 -18.87 5.73 -7.20
C GLU A 522 -18.50 4.27 -7.48
N GLY A 523 -17.31 3.82 -7.05
CA GLY A 523 -16.81 2.47 -7.29
C GLY A 523 -16.50 2.16 -8.74
N ARG A 524 -16.27 3.18 -9.58
CA ARG A 524 -15.79 3.01 -10.96
C ARG A 524 -14.29 2.67 -10.96
N THR A 525 -13.97 1.59 -10.25
CA THR A 525 -12.59 1.22 -9.95
C THR A 525 -12.40 -0.29 -9.97
N VAL A 526 -11.15 -0.71 -10.18
CA VAL A 526 -10.73 -2.10 -10.03
C VAL A 526 -9.44 -2.16 -9.19
N GLY A 527 -9.32 -3.18 -8.34
CA GLY A 527 -8.09 -3.46 -7.59
C GLY A 527 -7.18 -4.41 -8.36
N SER A 528 -5.88 -4.14 -8.44
CA SER A 528 -4.95 -4.95 -9.23
C SER A 528 -3.52 -4.90 -8.71
N ASN A 529 -2.81 -6.01 -8.86
CA ASN A 529 -1.35 -6.07 -8.72
C ASN A 529 -0.63 -6.33 -10.05
N GLY A 530 -1.28 -6.05 -11.18
CA GLY A 530 -0.65 -6.18 -12.50
C GLY A 530 -1.63 -6.02 -13.65
N PRO A 531 -2.40 -7.06 -14.04
CA PRO A 531 -3.35 -6.98 -15.14
C PRO A 531 -4.50 -6.03 -14.84
N ILE A 532 -5.17 -5.52 -15.87
CA ILE A 532 -6.41 -4.78 -15.73
C ILE A 532 -7.53 -5.58 -16.39
N LEU A 533 -8.66 -5.73 -15.70
CA LEU A 533 -9.91 -6.24 -16.22
C LEU A 533 -11.00 -5.21 -15.98
N ILE A 534 -11.70 -4.82 -17.03
CA ILE A 534 -12.92 -4.02 -16.94
C ILE A 534 -14.10 -4.78 -17.55
N ALA A 535 -15.29 -4.44 -17.07
CA ALA A 535 -16.52 -5.02 -17.57
C ALA A 535 -17.61 -3.96 -17.70
N GLY A 536 -18.51 -4.15 -18.66
CA GLY A 536 -19.63 -3.25 -18.84
C GLY A 536 -20.61 -3.71 -19.92
N PHE A 537 -21.76 -3.06 -19.96
CA PHE A 537 -22.78 -3.23 -20.97
C PHE A 537 -22.66 -2.11 -22.00
N ASP A 538 -22.21 -2.46 -23.20
CA ASP A 538 -22.18 -1.58 -24.35
C ASP A 538 -23.62 -1.47 -24.90
N ARG A 539 -24.29 -0.39 -24.58
CA ARG A 539 -25.72 -0.21 -24.87
C ARG A 539 -25.99 0.23 -26.32
N ASN A 540 -25.04 0.86 -26.95
CA ASN A 540 -25.15 1.29 -28.34
C ASN A 540 -24.47 0.34 -29.32
N SER A 541 -23.81 -0.72 -28.81
CA SER A 541 -23.14 -1.77 -29.58
C SER A 541 -22.03 -1.26 -30.51
N ASN A 542 -21.32 -0.21 -30.07
CA ASN A 542 -20.21 0.35 -30.85
C ASN A 542 -18.84 -0.27 -30.49
N GLY A 543 -18.78 -1.19 -29.54
CA GLY A 543 -17.57 -1.86 -29.08
C GLY A 543 -16.74 -1.08 -28.06
N SER A 544 -17.23 0.08 -27.62
CA SER A 544 -16.66 0.88 -26.53
C SER A 544 -17.44 0.65 -25.23
N LEU A 545 -16.84 1.03 -24.10
CA LEU A 545 -17.49 1.10 -22.79
C LEU A 545 -17.36 2.52 -22.19
N ASP A 546 -17.10 3.50 -23.03
CA ASP A 546 -16.76 4.87 -22.63
C ASP A 546 -17.88 5.88 -22.90
N ASP A 547 -18.99 5.41 -23.46
CA ASP A 547 -20.13 6.27 -23.77
C ASP A 547 -21.00 6.54 -22.54
N PRO A 548 -21.67 7.71 -22.48
CA PRO A 548 -22.52 8.09 -21.33
C PRO A 548 -23.66 7.11 -21.04
N GLU A 549 -24.16 6.40 -22.04
CA GLU A 549 -25.21 5.40 -21.92
C GLU A 549 -24.72 4.04 -21.47
N ASP A 550 -23.42 3.77 -21.55
CA ASP A 550 -22.85 2.51 -21.15
C ASP A 550 -22.89 2.33 -19.64
N VAL A 551 -22.97 1.08 -19.22
CA VAL A 551 -23.02 0.73 -17.79
C VAL A 551 -21.81 -0.13 -17.44
N GLY A 552 -20.87 0.43 -16.69
CA GLY A 552 -19.66 -0.25 -16.25
C GLY A 552 -19.67 -0.60 -14.76
N VAL A 553 -18.49 -0.99 -14.27
CA VAL A 553 -18.27 -1.27 -12.84
C VAL A 553 -18.69 -0.08 -11.97
N GLY A 554 -19.23 -0.33 -10.80
CA GLY A 554 -19.77 0.67 -9.88
C GLY A 554 -21.19 1.14 -10.21
N GLN A 555 -21.70 0.84 -11.40
CA GLN A 555 -22.97 1.33 -11.91
C GLN A 555 -24.09 0.26 -11.84
N GLU A 556 -25.29 0.64 -12.25
CA GLU A 556 -26.48 -0.23 -12.23
C GLU A 556 -27.24 -0.19 -13.55
N ILE A 557 -27.86 -1.32 -13.88
CA ILE A 557 -28.75 -1.48 -15.03
C ILE A 557 -30.05 -2.16 -14.59
N SER A 558 -31.17 -1.64 -15.12
CA SER A 558 -32.50 -2.25 -14.94
C SER A 558 -33.14 -2.47 -16.29
N CYS A 559 -33.39 -3.70 -16.66
CA CYS A 559 -34.03 -4.05 -17.93
C CYS A 559 -34.59 -5.49 -17.92
N PRO A 560 -35.52 -5.84 -18.84
CA PRO A 560 -35.91 -7.20 -19.06
C PRO A 560 -34.72 -8.07 -19.48
N LEU A 561 -34.67 -9.34 -19.03
CA LEU A 561 -33.54 -10.24 -19.34
C LEU A 561 -33.29 -10.39 -20.84
N LYS A 562 -34.35 -10.43 -21.64
CA LYS A 562 -34.24 -10.51 -23.11
C LYS A 562 -33.57 -9.29 -23.74
N SER A 563 -33.69 -8.14 -23.09
CA SER A 563 -33.11 -6.86 -23.57
C SER A 563 -31.75 -6.57 -22.95
N LEU A 564 -31.25 -7.45 -22.06
CA LEU A 564 -29.93 -7.26 -21.45
C LEU A 564 -28.85 -7.47 -22.52
N PRO A 565 -28.03 -6.43 -22.82
CA PRO A 565 -26.93 -6.57 -23.78
C PRO A 565 -25.91 -7.59 -23.28
N PRO A 566 -25.07 -8.15 -24.14
CA PRO A 566 -23.93 -8.95 -23.70
C PRO A 566 -22.98 -8.11 -22.83
N LEU A 567 -22.51 -8.69 -21.73
CA LEU A 567 -21.47 -8.10 -20.92
C LEU A 567 -20.15 -8.14 -21.69
N GLN A 568 -19.59 -6.99 -21.98
CA GLN A 568 -18.26 -6.89 -22.59
C GLN A 568 -17.19 -7.00 -21.51
N LEU A 569 -16.20 -7.85 -21.70
CA LEU A 569 -15.06 -8.04 -20.83
C LEU A 569 -13.80 -7.66 -21.59
N ARG A 570 -13.08 -6.65 -21.12
CA ARG A 570 -11.81 -6.23 -21.68
C ARG A 570 -10.71 -6.39 -20.65
N TRP A 571 -9.60 -7.05 -21.06
CA TRP A 571 -8.42 -7.17 -20.21
C TRP A 571 -7.16 -6.72 -20.94
N VAL A 572 -6.18 -6.29 -20.17
CA VAL A 572 -4.83 -5.99 -20.62
C VAL A 572 -3.84 -6.54 -19.59
N SER A 573 -2.76 -7.13 -20.06
CA SER A 573 -1.63 -7.62 -19.28
C SER A 573 -0.33 -7.22 -19.97
N SER A 574 0.80 -7.67 -19.47
CA SER A 574 2.11 -7.50 -20.10
C SER A 574 2.95 -8.75 -19.89
N GLU A 575 4.13 -8.81 -20.52
CA GLU A 575 5.07 -9.92 -20.33
C GLU A 575 5.46 -10.09 -18.85
N GLU A 576 5.58 -9.00 -18.09
CA GLU A 576 5.87 -9.02 -16.65
C GLU A 576 4.81 -9.78 -15.85
N PHE A 577 3.55 -9.62 -16.19
CA PHE A 577 2.41 -10.23 -15.49
C PHE A 577 1.87 -11.48 -16.18
N GLY A 578 2.35 -11.77 -17.38
CA GLY A 578 2.03 -12.95 -18.17
C GLY A 578 0.64 -12.96 -18.80
N PRO A 579 0.33 -14.03 -19.55
CA PRO A 579 -0.95 -14.19 -20.21
C PRO A 579 -2.09 -14.49 -19.26
N LEU A 580 -3.31 -14.21 -19.70
CA LEU A 580 -4.54 -14.49 -18.98
C LEU A 580 -4.67 -16.01 -18.74
N GLN A 581 -4.93 -16.38 -17.49
CA GLN A 581 -5.19 -17.77 -17.10
C GLN A 581 -6.69 -18.03 -16.97
N SER A 582 -7.40 -17.13 -16.29
CA SER A 582 -8.84 -17.27 -16.09
C SER A 582 -9.52 -15.92 -15.90
N ILE A 583 -10.81 -15.89 -16.22
CA ILE A 583 -11.75 -14.86 -15.74
C ILE A 583 -12.90 -15.60 -15.04
N LYS A 584 -13.18 -15.25 -13.80
CA LYS A 584 -14.28 -15.78 -13.01
C LYS A 584 -15.35 -14.72 -12.85
N LEU A 585 -16.57 -15.05 -13.24
CA LEU A 585 -17.76 -14.27 -12.95
C LEU A 585 -18.38 -14.76 -11.66
N ILE A 586 -18.66 -13.85 -10.74
CA ILE A 586 -19.34 -14.09 -9.48
C ILE A 586 -20.67 -13.35 -9.50
N VAL A 587 -21.75 -14.07 -9.27
CA VAL A 587 -23.11 -13.51 -9.21
C VAL A 587 -23.57 -13.54 -7.76
N GLY A 588 -23.88 -12.38 -7.21
CA GLY A 588 -24.35 -12.25 -5.84
C GLY A 588 -25.83 -11.91 -5.77
N THR A 589 -26.50 -12.49 -4.79
CA THR A 589 -27.90 -12.25 -4.43
C THR A 589 -27.97 -11.77 -2.98
N SER A 590 -29.15 -11.36 -2.52
CA SER A 590 -29.37 -11.01 -1.10
C SER A 590 -29.18 -12.20 -0.13
N THR A 591 -29.12 -13.42 -0.64
CA THR A 591 -28.99 -14.66 0.16
C THR A 591 -27.60 -15.31 0.04
N GLY A 592 -26.76 -14.86 -0.87
CA GLY A 592 -25.43 -15.43 -1.06
C GLY A 592 -24.88 -15.23 -2.47
N GLU A 593 -23.62 -15.54 -2.65
CA GLU A 593 -23.00 -15.65 -3.97
C GLU A 593 -23.21 -17.06 -4.55
N LEU A 594 -23.51 -17.12 -5.83
CA LEU A 594 -23.53 -18.38 -6.56
C LEU A 594 -22.10 -18.89 -6.79
N PRO A 595 -21.93 -20.20 -7.06
CA PRO A 595 -20.61 -20.70 -7.45
C PRO A 595 -20.04 -19.90 -8.62
N PRO A 596 -18.75 -19.52 -8.57
CA PRO A 596 -18.12 -18.77 -9.63
C PRO A 596 -18.22 -19.50 -10.98
N VAL A 597 -18.51 -18.75 -12.03
CA VAL A 597 -18.59 -19.25 -13.42
C VAL A 597 -17.32 -18.87 -14.15
N GLU A 598 -16.59 -19.85 -14.67
CA GLU A 598 -15.47 -19.61 -15.56
C GLU A 598 -15.97 -19.04 -16.88
N VAL A 599 -15.45 -17.88 -17.27
CA VAL A 599 -15.75 -17.25 -18.55
C VAL A 599 -14.94 -17.95 -19.66
N PRO A 600 -15.58 -18.46 -20.70
CA PRO A 600 -14.87 -19.10 -21.79
C PRO A 600 -14.12 -18.05 -22.61
N VAL A 601 -12.79 -18.03 -22.48
CA VAL A 601 -11.90 -17.18 -23.28
C VAL A 601 -11.20 -18.05 -24.32
N PRO A 602 -11.32 -17.74 -25.62
CA PRO A 602 -10.61 -18.49 -26.66
C PRO A 602 -9.09 -18.48 -26.41
N SER A 603 -8.44 -19.65 -26.50
CA SER A 603 -7.02 -19.81 -26.18
C SER A 603 -6.10 -18.83 -26.90
N ALA A 604 -6.37 -18.52 -28.17
CA ALA A 604 -5.60 -17.54 -28.93
C ALA A 604 -5.72 -16.12 -28.34
N LYS A 605 -6.87 -15.76 -27.75
CA LYS A 605 -7.06 -14.47 -27.07
C LYS A 605 -6.44 -14.50 -25.67
N ALA A 606 -6.54 -15.60 -24.95
CA ALA A 606 -5.95 -15.73 -23.62
C ALA A 606 -4.42 -15.56 -23.64
N LEU A 607 -3.76 -15.99 -24.73
CA LEU A 607 -2.32 -15.82 -24.91
C LEU A 607 -1.92 -14.39 -25.31
N ALA A 608 -2.87 -13.57 -25.78
CA ALA A 608 -2.60 -12.18 -26.14
C ALA A 608 -2.47 -11.31 -24.86
N SER A 609 -1.67 -10.24 -24.97
CA SER A 609 -1.52 -9.26 -23.89
C SER A 609 -2.80 -8.45 -23.63
N GLU A 610 -3.74 -8.44 -24.57
CA GLU A 610 -5.04 -7.79 -24.43
C GLU A 610 -6.14 -8.62 -25.13
N GLY A 611 -7.37 -8.45 -24.68
CA GLY A 611 -8.51 -9.09 -25.32
C GLY A 611 -9.84 -8.45 -24.94
N LEU A 612 -10.82 -8.74 -25.79
CA LEU A 612 -12.21 -8.36 -25.62
C LEU A 612 -13.10 -9.57 -25.92
N VAL A 613 -13.97 -9.94 -25.00
CA VAL A 613 -14.95 -11.02 -25.19
C VAL A 613 -16.33 -10.59 -24.68
N PRO A 614 -17.40 -10.87 -25.43
CA PRO A 614 -18.76 -10.73 -24.94
C PRO A 614 -19.16 -11.96 -24.12
N LEU A 615 -19.93 -11.75 -23.08
CA LEU A 615 -20.53 -12.80 -22.25
C LEU A 615 -22.05 -12.62 -22.21
N ASP A 616 -22.78 -13.64 -22.69
CA ASP A 616 -24.24 -13.65 -22.62
C ASP A 616 -24.72 -14.09 -21.23
N LEU A 617 -25.09 -13.13 -20.40
CA LEU A 617 -25.57 -13.40 -19.05
C LEU A 617 -26.96 -14.08 -19.00
N ARG A 618 -27.74 -14.11 -20.11
CA ARG A 618 -29.04 -14.78 -20.16
C ARG A 618 -28.93 -16.30 -19.95
N GLN A 619 -27.75 -16.86 -20.20
CA GLN A 619 -27.47 -18.29 -19.94
C GLN A 619 -27.19 -18.57 -18.46
N ILE A 620 -26.86 -17.55 -17.68
CA ILE A 620 -26.45 -17.64 -16.28
C ILE A 620 -27.57 -17.14 -15.35
N LEU A 621 -28.22 -16.05 -15.74
CA LEU A 621 -29.31 -15.43 -14.96
C LEU A 621 -30.63 -16.09 -15.34
N LYS A 622 -31.46 -16.37 -14.31
CA LYS A 622 -32.80 -16.96 -14.50
C LYS A 622 -33.87 -15.85 -14.55
N GLU A 623 -34.85 -16.03 -15.44
CA GLU A 623 -36.04 -15.16 -15.45
C GLU A 623 -36.77 -15.23 -14.11
N GLY A 624 -37.30 -14.10 -13.66
CA GLY A 624 -38.21 -14.02 -12.51
C GLY A 624 -37.61 -13.60 -11.18
N SER A 625 -36.33 -13.25 -11.11
CA SER A 625 -35.80 -12.55 -9.94
C SER A 625 -36.15 -11.06 -10.04
N GLN A 626 -37.27 -10.64 -9.46
CA GLN A 626 -37.66 -9.21 -9.36
C GLN A 626 -36.70 -8.42 -8.46
N ASN A 627 -35.69 -9.04 -7.91
CA ASN A 627 -34.76 -8.47 -6.99
C ASN A 627 -33.45 -8.05 -7.68
N TRP A 628 -32.78 -7.07 -7.11
CA TRP A 628 -31.44 -6.71 -7.48
C TRP A 628 -30.45 -7.86 -7.22
N ILE A 629 -29.52 -8.03 -8.15
CA ILE A 629 -28.32 -8.86 -8.02
C ILE A 629 -27.11 -8.01 -8.30
N TYR A 630 -25.94 -8.49 -7.94
CA TYR A 630 -24.68 -7.92 -8.43
C TYR A 630 -23.86 -8.96 -9.18
N ILE A 631 -23.03 -8.49 -10.09
CA ILE A 631 -21.95 -9.27 -10.69
C ILE A 631 -20.62 -8.60 -10.40
N ARG A 632 -19.60 -9.40 -10.13
CA ARG A 632 -18.21 -8.97 -10.04
C ARG A 632 -17.30 -10.00 -10.71
N LEU A 633 -16.12 -9.57 -11.12
CA LEU A 633 -15.20 -10.44 -11.86
C LEU A 633 -13.83 -10.44 -11.21
N VAL A 634 -13.15 -11.57 -11.40
CA VAL A 634 -11.74 -11.75 -11.01
C VAL A 634 -11.00 -12.31 -12.22
N ALA A 635 -9.98 -11.58 -12.70
CA ALA A 635 -9.03 -12.12 -13.66
C ALA A 635 -7.77 -12.58 -12.96
N SER A 636 -7.17 -13.65 -13.45
CA SER A 636 -5.82 -14.06 -13.07
C SER A 636 -4.93 -14.19 -14.30
N THR A 637 -3.68 -13.78 -14.14
CA THR A 637 -2.60 -13.97 -15.11
C THR A 637 -1.43 -14.66 -14.46
N ARG A 638 -0.53 -15.24 -15.24
CA ARG A 638 0.64 -15.94 -14.71
C ARG A 638 1.83 -15.72 -15.62
N ASN A 639 2.94 -15.24 -15.07
CA ASN A 639 4.14 -14.97 -15.84
C ASN A 639 5.01 -16.23 -16.04
N SER A 640 6.13 -16.07 -16.71
CA SER A 640 7.08 -17.17 -17.01
C SER A 640 7.79 -17.70 -15.75
N ALA A 641 7.85 -16.91 -14.68
CA ALA A 641 8.38 -17.33 -13.38
C ALA A 641 7.33 -18.08 -12.53
N ASN A 642 6.12 -18.27 -13.07
CA ASN A 642 4.98 -18.91 -12.41
C ASN A 642 4.31 -18.05 -11.33
N ASP A 643 4.58 -16.74 -11.31
CA ASP A 643 3.89 -15.82 -10.40
C ASP A 643 2.49 -15.55 -10.87
N GLU A 644 1.55 -15.52 -9.94
CA GLU A 644 0.16 -15.19 -10.19
C GLU A 644 -0.12 -13.73 -9.87
N PHE A 645 -0.85 -13.07 -10.78
CA PHE A 645 -1.34 -11.71 -10.61
C PHE A 645 -2.85 -11.68 -10.84
N ARG A 646 -3.54 -10.80 -10.12
CA ARG A 646 -5.00 -10.75 -10.17
C ARG A 646 -5.51 -9.32 -10.33
N CYS A 647 -6.73 -9.26 -10.88
CA CYS A 647 -7.53 -8.04 -10.93
C CYS A 647 -8.94 -8.34 -10.46
N TYR A 648 -9.46 -7.53 -9.54
CA TYR A 648 -10.80 -7.62 -8.97
C TYR A 648 -11.62 -6.40 -9.39
N THR A 649 -12.78 -6.62 -10.01
CA THR A 649 -13.67 -5.52 -10.35
C THR A 649 -14.59 -5.18 -9.19
N ASN A 650 -14.97 -3.91 -9.08
CA ASN A 650 -16.16 -3.55 -8.33
C ASN A 650 -17.41 -4.09 -9.03
N PRO A 651 -18.54 -4.21 -8.30
CA PRO A 651 -19.74 -4.79 -8.84
C PRO A 651 -20.42 -3.93 -9.91
N ILE A 652 -21.17 -4.60 -10.78
CA ILE A 652 -22.27 -4.01 -11.56
C ILE A 652 -23.55 -4.55 -10.98
N TRP A 653 -24.48 -3.66 -10.63
CA TRP A 653 -25.80 -4.07 -10.11
C TRP A 653 -26.78 -4.22 -11.25
N ILE A 654 -27.52 -5.32 -11.23
CA ILE A 654 -28.46 -5.69 -12.29
C ILE A 654 -29.82 -5.96 -11.66
N LYS A 655 -30.86 -5.34 -12.20
CA LYS A 655 -32.23 -5.71 -11.93
C LYS A 655 -32.85 -6.28 -13.20
N VAL A 656 -33.25 -7.54 -13.12
CA VAL A 656 -34.01 -8.19 -14.19
C VAL A 656 -35.49 -7.90 -13.95
N THR A 657 -36.05 -7.02 -14.78
CA THR A 657 -37.48 -6.72 -14.75
C THR A 657 -38.30 -7.78 -15.48
N GLY A 658 -39.57 -7.95 -15.11
CA GLY A 658 -40.51 -8.73 -15.91
C GLY A 658 -40.79 -8.13 -17.28
N GLU A 659 -41.32 -8.90 -18.22
CA GLU A 659 -41.77 -8.42 -19.54
C GLU A 659 -42.87 -7.40 -19.44
#